data_ec68d1b5405c280d0cbdd24f8a4a011b
#
_entry.id   ec68d1b5405c280d0cbdd24f8a4a011b
#
_cell.length_a   1.000
_cell.length_b   1.000
_cell.length_c   1.000
_cell.angle_alpha   90.00
_cell.angle_beta   90.00
_cell.angle_gamma   90.00
#
_symmetry.space_group_name_H-M   'P 1'
#
loop_
_entity.id
_entity.type
_entity.pdbx_description
1 polymer ?
#
loop_
_entity_poly.entity_id
_entity_poly.type
_entity_poly.pdbx_seq_one_letter_code
_entity_poly.pdbx_strand_id
1 'polypeptide(L)'
;MNQKKFLAIEKIADTKVLLVISTVVLFVAFFIANFVLSLLQETLKFISRFAKTSELGRFHVSFQDFLHFQPDLKAFYIGFYGLVLFVLLKFIINMKMNYGDLNKGQHGTSEFATVKELKQQYKIIPGSKEPYEGDSGAIVSAIQKNNRFKMLFNKKTNDYKLLIDTGPVHTLIIGITRSGKGERWVFPMIDVISRASKKSSMVVNDPKGELAAASYDTLKKRGYDVYIFNLIKQSKSMGFNPLQPVIDAYKKGDVSLAQQYANSIAFSLYHDPNAKDPFWNNSAKSLVTAIILAITEDCIKLGKEERINMYSVAHFLNTKGSAYNENDENELDLFFRARDENNPARLMYATSNFAAGNTRASIFSTAMDKLQIFTLTPNAKFTSYNSLDLTEVGFGEKPIAIFMVIPDQDKSNHVLSSIFVSQLYRMNAEKATMTPGGKMKRNIVMLLDEFGNMPPIEGMASMVTVGAGRGFRFNLVIQSYGQIKTLYGDDADTIIGNCSNQLYILTEDVSTAERFSSMLGKKTITDRSRSGKFLSTDKSVSESVKERALLMPDELMKLKEGESVVVRANKRQDKKGRKIVPKPIFNTGVTASKARYEYLADDFDTSKSFLDLPIVSNHDQIRLEDIVYTAKSDEDVYVRMRDMLDTATLNRLKSLIRKDLSNSIRLNAEESIQILDMLDLFTFQQFFSFICYYAPLSTRSRLNIFKYMETYLSKSVIETWKEKAAKLRELEENETPSDVEMHEYDDWIKRAVGESHEV
;
A
#
# COMPACT_ATOMS: atom_id res chain seq x y z
N MET A 1 36.56 -41.66 22.91
CA MET A 1 36.89 -41.60 21.47
C MET A 1 36.86 -40.15 21.03
N ASN A 2 37.85 -39.67 20.25
CA ASN A 2 37.91 -38.25 19.85
C ASN A 2 36.74 -37.93 18.87
N GLN A 3 36.05 -36.82 19.05
CA GLN A 3 34.87 -36.42 18.26
C GLN A 3 35.07 -36.52 16.73
N LYS A 4 36.32 -36.19 16.28
CA LYS A 4 36.70 -36.38 14.87
C LYS A 4 36.73 -37.84 14.43
N LYS A 5 37.13 -38.76 15.31
CA LYS A 5 37.16 -40.21 15.01
C LYS A 5 35.73 -40.78 14.96
N PHE A 6 34.81 -40.30 15.84
CA PHE A 6 33.40 -40.75 15.82
C PHE A 6 32.71 -40.30 14.52
N LEU A 7 32.85 -39.02 14.12
CA LEU A 7 32.30 -38.50 12.86
C LEU A 7 32.84 -39.25 11.63
N ALA A 8 34.10 -39.69 11.68
CA ALA A 8 34.65 -40.51 10.60
C ALA A 8 34.01 -41.92 10.55
N ILE A 9 33.76 -42.56 11.71
CA ILE A 9 33.14 -43.88 11.80
C ILE A 9 31.64 -43.77 11.39
N GLU A 10 30.93 -42.70 11.77
CA GLU A 10 29.57 -42.44 11.36
C GLU A 10 29.40 -42.34 9.82
N LYS A 11 30.39 -41.70 9.16
CA LYS A 11 30.44 -41.70 7.70
C LYS A 11 30.68 -43.07 7.09
N ILE A 12 31.40 -43.95 7.78
CA ILE A 12 31.59 -45.34 7.38
C ILE A 12 30.29 -46.16 7.55
N ALA A 13 29.48 -45.81 8.53
CA ALA A 13 28.18 -46.46 8.77
C ALA A 13 27.10 -46.07 7.74
N ASP A 14 27.36 -45.08 6.85
CA ASP A 14 26.47 -44.75 5.73
C ASP A 14 26.26 -45.98 4.83
N THR A 15 25.01 -46.20 4.42
CA THR A 15 24.61 -47.38 3.61
C THR A 15 25.42 -47.49 2.31
N LYS A 16 25.73 -46.37 1.65
CA LYS A 16 26.48 -46.38 0.42
C LYS A 16 27.93 -46.71 0.61
N VAL A 17 28.54 -46.22 1.69
CA VAL A 17 29.94 -46.51 2.05
C VAL A 17 30.07 -47.97 2.48
N LEU A 18 29.15 -48.46 3.31
CA LEU A 18 29.15 -49.89 3.70
C LEU A 18 28.98 -50.82 2.51
N LEU A 19 28.15 -50.43 1.52
CA LEU A 19 27.98 -51.22 0.30
C LEU A 19 29.27 -51.26 -0.53
N VAL A 20 29.97 -50.11 -0.67
CA VAL A 20 31.28 -50.06 -1.36
C VAL A 20 32.31 -50.91 -0.61
N ILE A 21 32.41 -50.78 0.72
CA ILE A 21 33.34 -51.59 1.55
C ILE A 21 33.01 -53.09 1.40
N SER A 22 31.74 -53.46 1.45
CA SER A 22 31.32 -54.86 1.29
C SER A 22 31.71 -55.42 -0.09
N THR A 23 31.52 -54.63 -1.14
CA THR A 23 31.88 -55.01 -2.51
C THR A 23 33.42 -55.24 -2.62
N VAL A 24 34.20 -54.34 -2.05
CA VAL A 24 35.66 -54.46 -2.02
C VAL A 24 36.12 -55.70 -1.23
N VAL A 25 35.51 -55.91 -0.04
CA VAL A 25 35.84 -57.11 0.80
C VAL A 25 35.49 -58.41 0.05
N LEU A 26 34.33 -58.49 -0.59
CA LEU A 26 33.93 -59.66 -1.40
C LEU A 26 34.89 -59.90 -2.56
N PHE A 27 35.32 -58.82 -3.21
CA PHE A 27 36.31 -58.91 -4.29
C PHE A 27 37.66 -59.42 -3.80
N VAL A 28 38.16 -58.87 -2.70
CA VAL A 28 39.42 -59.32 -2.09
C VAL A 28 39.29 -60.78 -1.55
N ALA A 29 38.13 -61.14 -1.02
CA ALA A 29 37.85 -62.49 -0.56
C ALA A 29 38.02 -63.57 -1.67
N PHE A 30 37.79 -63.22 -2.94
CA PHE A 30 38.02 -64.10 -4.08
C PHE A 30 39.49 -64.52 -4.17
N PHE A 31 40.40 -63.57 -4.09
CA PHE A 31 41.83 -63.84 -4.16
C PHE A 31 42.34 -64.64 -2.93
N ILE A 32 41.82 -64.30 -1.74
CA ILE A 32 42.14 -65.01 -0.51
C ILE A 32 41.67 -66.48 -0.58
N ALA A 33 40.42 -66.70 -1.07
CA ALA A 33 39.90 -68.05 -1.20
C ALA A 33 40.72 -68.92 -2.14
N ASN A 34 41.12 -68.36 -3.29
CA ASN A 34 41.98 -69.04 -4.24
C ASN A 34 43.32 -69.39 -3.62
N PHE A 35 43.94 -68.41 -2.92
CA PHE A 35 45.22 -68.63 -2.25
C PHE A 35 45.16 -69.68 -1.17
N VAL A 36 44.13 -69.64 -0.30
CA VAL A 36 43.91 -70.63 0.76
C VAL A 36 43.74 -72.03 0.20
N LEU A 37 42.97 -72.18 -0.89
CA LEU A 37 42.78 -73.47 -1.56
C LEU A 37 44.05 -73.97 -2.17
N SER A 38 44.83 -73.13 -2.86
CA SER A 38 46.12 -73.51 -3.44
C SER A 38 47.08 -73.93 -2.35
N LEU A 39 47.16 -73.18 -1.24
CA LEU A 39 47.97 -73.51 -0.05
C LEU A 39 47.55 -74.87 0.52
N LEU A 40 46.24 -75.12 0.65
CA LEU A 40 45.71 -76.33 1.23
C LEU A 40 46.01 -77.56 0.35
N GLN A 41 45.87 -77.38 -0.97
CA GLN A 41 46.21 -78.43 -1.92
C GLN A 41 47.70 -78.75 -1.94
N GLU A 42 48.56 -77.73 -1.96
CA GLU A 42 50.00 -77.89 -1.94
C GLU A 42 50.43 -78.57 -0.59
N THR A 43 49.80 -78.18 0.52
CA THR A 43 50.05 -78.80 1.81
C THR A 43 49.64 -80.33 1.84
N LEU A 44 48.45 -80.63 1.25
CA LEU A 44 47.99 -82.01 1.12
C LEU A 44 48.91 -82.84 0.17
N LYS A 45 49.36 -82.27 -0.95
CA LYS A 45 50.32 -82.87 -1.86
C LYS A 45 51.67 -83.08 -1.17
N PHE A 46 52.12 -82.09 -0.39
CA PHE A 46 53.38 -82.19 0.38
C PHE A 46 53.28 -83.31 1.41
N ILE A 47 52.22 -83.35 2.22
CA ILE A 47 51.96 -84.48 3.22
C ILE A 47 51.90 -85.81 2.50
N SER A 48 51.17 -85.96 1.39
CA SER A 48 51.02 -87.18 0.61
C SER A 48 52.33 -87.61 -0.01
N ARG A 49 53.16 -86.72 -0.49
CA ARG A 49 54.54 -87.04 -0.98
C ARG A 49 55.43 -87.50 0.16
N PHE A 50 55.44 -86.74 1.26
CA PHE A 50 56.25 -87.11 2.43
C PHE A 50 55.87 -88.49 2.98
N ALA A 51 54.59 -88.79 2.99
CA ALA A 51 54.10 -90.13 3.45
C ALA A 51 54.50 -91.26 2.51
N LYS A 52 54.74 -91.02 1.21
CA LYS A 52 55.05 -92.02 0.21
C LYS A 52 56.57 -92.18 -0.05
N THR A 53 57.36 -91.11 0.04
CA THR A 53 58.74 -91.12 -0.39
C THR A 53 59.74 -90.77 0.75
N SER A 54 59.29 -90.31 1.89
CA SER A 54 60.08 -89.75 2.99
C SER A 54 60.97 -88.62 2.61
N GLU A 55 60.84 -88.03 1.43
CA GLU A 55 61.61 -86.85 0.95
C GLU A 55 60.77 -85.55 1.14
N LEU A 56 61.47 -84.50 1.65
CA LEU A 56 60.94 -83.16 1.79
C LEU A 56 60.89 -82.53 0.42
N GLY A 57 59.71 -82.59 -0.25
CA GLY A 57 59.45 -81.89 -1.49
C GLY A 57 59.48 -80.31 -1.33
N ARG A 58 59.75 -79.55 -2.36
CA ARG A 58 59.67 -78.10 -2.32
C ARG A 58 58.23 -77.63 -2.30
N PHE A 59 57.89 -76.84 -1.30
CA PHE A 59 56.60 -76.14 -1.17
C PHE A 59 56.56 -74.93 -2.18
N HIS A 60 55.63 -74.89 -3.10
CA HIS A 60 55.60 -73.87 -4.14
C HIS A 60 54.24 -73.20 -4.17
N VAL A 61 54.18 -71.91 -3.81
CA VAL A 61 53.00 -71.09 -3.93
C VAL A 61 53.37 -69.90 -4.81
N SER A 62 52.64 -69.67 -5.90
CA SER A 62 52.88 -68.60 -6.87
C SER A 62 51.82 -67.52 -6.76
N PHE A 63 52.16 -66.30 -7.17
CA PHE A 63 51.18 -65.22 -7.30
C PHE A 63 50.01 -65.54 -8.25
N GLN A 64 50.21 -66.41 -9.21
CA GLN A 64 49.15 -66.89 -10.09
C GLN A 64 48.06 -67.69 -9.37
N ASP A 65 48.36 -68.26 -8.20
CA ASP A 65 47.42 -69.01 -7.38
C ASP A 65 46.31 -68.16 -6.80
N PHE A 66 46.55 -66.85 -6.67
CA PHE A 66 45.49 -65.88 -6.27
C PHE A 66 44.42 -65.67 -7.38
N LEU A 67 44.79 -65.90 -8.62
CA LEU A 67 43.91 -65.65 -9.78
C LEU A 67 43.21 -66.91 -10.29
N HIS A 68 43.70 -68.08 -9.92
CA HIS A 68 43.19 -69.34 -10.46
C HIS A 68 41.98 -69.85 -9.72
N PHE A 69 40.80 -69.81 -10.35
CA PHE A 69 39.55 -70.38 -9.84
C PHE A 69 39.56 -71.91 -9.99
N GLN A 70 39.20 -72.60 -8.91
CA GLN A 70 39.20 -74.09 -8.87
C GLN A 70 37.73 -74.61 -8.91
N PRO A 71 37.18 -74.98 -10.08
CA PRO A 71 35.76 -75.33 -10.20
C PRO A 71 35.40 -76.58 -9.44
N ASP A 72 36.32 -77.50 -9.19
CA ASP A 72 36.10 -78.76 -8.52
C ASP A 72 35.83 -78.62 -6.99
N LEU A 73 36.20 -77.46 -6.44
CA LEU A 73 36.05 -77.17 -5.01
C LEU A 73 34.97 -76.20 -4.68
N LYS A 74 33.89 -76.18 -5.47
CA LYS A 74 32.74 -75.28 -5.31
C LYS A 74 32.19 -75.24 -3.89
N ALA A 75 32.12 -76.36 -3.20
CA ALA A 75 31.64 -76.48 -1.81
C ALA A 75 32.48 -75.58 -0.86
N PHE A 76 33.78 -75.49 -1.06
CA PHE A 76 34.67 -74.66 -0.25
C PHE A 76 34.37 -73.17 -0.50
N TYR A 77 34.23 -72.75 -1.76
CA TYR A 77 33.88 -71.36 -2.08
C TYR A 77 32.52 -71.00 -1.47
N ILE A 78 31.52 -71.88 -1.54
CA ILE A 78 30.19 -71.65 -0.93
C ILE A 78 30.34 -71.45 0.58
N GLY A 79 31.07 -72.34 1.25
CA GLY A 79 31.31 -72.25 2.69
C GLY A 79 32.12 -71.01 3.08
N PHE A 80 33.22 -70.73 2.34
CA PHE A 80 34.03 -69.56 2.57
C PHE A 80 33.29 -68.25 2.38
N TYR A 81 32.56 -68.11 1.27
CA TYR A 81 31.72 -66.92 1.03
C TYR A 81 30.55 -66.82 1.99
N GLY A 82 29.98 -67.94 2.39
CA GLY A 82 28.95 -67.98 3.47
C GLY A 82 29.51 -67.42 4.77
N LEU A 83 30.75 -67.79 5.16
CA LEU A 83 31.43 -67.22 6.34
C LEU A 83 31.72 -65.71 6.16
N VAL A 84 32.27 -65.31 5.00
CA VAL A 84 32.57 -63.91 4.71
C VAL A 84 31.28 -63.09 4.75
N LEU A 85 30.22 -63.52 4.11
CA LEU A 85 28.92 -62.85 4.16
C LEU A 85 28.36 -62.74 5.58
N PHE A 86 28.48 -63.82 6.36
CA PHE A 86 28.06 -63.79 7.78
C PHE A 86 28.83 -62.76 8.61
N VAL A 87 30.17 -62.70 8.43
CA VAL A 87 31.01 -61.72 9.11
C VAL A 87 30.69 -60.30 8.64
N LEU A 88 30.52 -60.10 7.33
CA LEU A 88 30.11 -58.81 6.75
C LEU A 88 28.73 -58.39 7.27
N LEU A 89 27.74 -59.29 7.31
CA LEU A 89 26.42 -59.00 7.83
C LEU A 89 26.48 -58.58 9.29
N LYS A 90 27.22 -59.33 10.10
CA LYS A 90 27.45 -59.01 11.52
C LYS A 90 28.14 -57.63 11.66
N PHE A 91 29.14 -57.35 10.83
CA PHE A 91 29.83 -56.05 10.80
C PHE A 91 28.87 -54.91 10.42
N ILE A 92 28.06 -55.08 9.35
CA ILE A 92 27.08 -54.10 8.90
C ILE A 92 26.03 -53.80 9.98
N ILE A 93 25.49 -54.89 10.60
CA ILE A 93 24.52 -54.76 11.69
C ILE A 93 25.13 -54.02 12.86
N ASN A 94 26.32 -54.41 13.28
CA ASN A 94 27.01 -53.77 14.40
C ASN A 94 27.34 -52.28 14.11
N MET A 95 27.80 -51.98 12.90
CA MET A 95 28.06 -50.61 12.49
C MET A 95 26.78 -49.75 12.44
N LYS A 96 25.67 -50.31 11.91
CA LYS A 96 24.38 -49.60 11.90
C LYS A 96 23.75 -49.43 13.28
N MET A 97 23.83 -50.43 14.13
CA MET A 97 23.30 -50.35 15.49
C MET A 97 24.06 -49.38 16.38
N ASN A 98 25.40 -49.35 16.27
CA ASN A 98 26.23 -48.54 17.17
C ASN A 98 26.59 -47.13 16.62
N TYR A 99 26.54 -46.94 15.31
CA TYR A 99 26.98 -45.73 14.66
C TYR A 99 26.03 -45.21 13.57
N GLY A 100 24.84 -45.83 13.43
CA GLY A 100 23.82 -45.35 12.48
C GLY A 100 23.31 -43.97 12.90
N ASP A 101 23.04 -43.11 11.92
CA ASP A 101 22.43 -41.80 12.17
C ASP A 101 20.99 -42.02 12.73
N LEU A 102 20.76 -41.54 13.95
CA LEU A 102 19.47 -41.58 14.61
C LEU A 102 18.52 -40.48 14.05
N ASN A 103 19.07 -39.50 13.33
CA ASN A 103 18.30 -38.39 12.76
C ASN A 103 17.61 -38.87 11.47
N LYS A 104 16.34 -39.25 11.56
CA LYS A 104 15.48 -39.59 10.41
C LYS A 104 14.44 -38.50 10.14
N GLY A 105 14.63 -37.30 10.73
CA GLY A 105 13.69 -36.19 10.60
C GLY A 105 12.43 -36.31 11.44
N GLN A 106 12.44 -37.15 12.52
CA GLN A 106 11.26 -37.49 13.34
C GLN A 106 10.61 -36.27 14.00
N HIS A 107 11.40 -35.25 14.33
CA HIS A 107 10.96 -34.01 15.00
C HIS A 107 10.97 -32.81 14.08
N GLY A 108 11.10 -33.01 12.77
CA GLY A 108 11.08 -31.94 11.76
C GLY A 108 12.20 -32.09 10.76
N THR A 109 11.90 -31.63 9.53
CA THR A 109 12.81 -31.70 8.36
C THR A 109 13.07 -30.34 7.73
N SER A 110 12.78 -29.25 8.46
CA SER A 110 12.98 -27.89 7.93
C SER A 110 14.46 -27.64 7.62
N GLU A 111 14.71 -27.04 6.47
CA GLU A 111 16.04 -26.67 5.99
C GLU A 111 16.00 -25.38 5.18
N PHE A 112 17.12 -24.68 5.10
CA PHE A 112 17.25 -23.50 4.28
C PHE A 112 17.43 -23.82 2.80
N ALA A 113 16.90 -22.94 1.95
CA ALA A 113 17.11 -23.04 0.51
C ALA A 113 18.58 -22.86 0.14
N THR A 114 19.10 -23.75 -0.68
CA THR A 114 20.46 -23.66 -1.21
C THR A 114 20.56 -22.61 -2.32
N VAL A 115 21.75 -22.04 -2.55
CA VAL A 115 22.00 -21.09 -3.66
C VAL A 115 21.61 -21.68 -5.02
N LYS A 116 21.74 -23.00 -5.21
CA LYS A 116 21.33 -23.70 -6.44
C LYS A 116 19.83 -23.68 -6.60
N GLU A 117 19.06 -23.96 -5.56
CA GLU A 117 17.60 -23.89 -5.57
C GLU A 117 17.12 -22.46 -5.79
N LEU A 118 17.74 -21.45 -5.12
CA LEU A 118 17.40 -20.04 -5.31
C LEU A 118 17.56 -19.60 -6.78
N LYS A 119 18.65 -19.99 -7.44
CA LYS A 119 18.88 -19.69 -8.87
C LYS A 119 17.82 -20.33 -9.80
N GLN A 120 17.27 -21.47 -9.42
CA GLN A 120 16.21 -22.13 -10.16
C GLN A 120 14.84 -21.48 -9.92
N GLN A 121 14.60 -20.89 -8.74
CA GLN A 121 13.32 -20.37 -8.31
C GLN A 121 13.12 -18.89 -8.64
N TYR A 122 14.17 -18.08 -8.62
CA TYR A 122 14.11 -16.62 -8.72
C TYR A 122 14.81 -16.08 -9.95
N LYS A 123 14.30 -14.94 -10.42
CA LYS A 123 14.94 -14.17 -11.48
C LYS A 123 16.23 -13.56 -10.96
N ILE A 124 17.31 -13.71 -11.73
CA ILE A 124 18.62 -13.14 -11.43
C ILE A 124 18.78 -11.90 -12.28
N ILE A 125 19.10 -10.79 -11.63
CA ILE A 125 19.34 -9.49 -12.29
C ILE A 125 20.71 -8.93 -11.92
N PRO A 126 21.28 -8.00 -12.73
CA PRO A 126 22.48 -7.26 -12.35
C PRO A 126 22.28 -6.49 -11.05
N GLY A 127 23.33 -6.34 -10.23
CA GLY A 127 23.26 -5.64 -8.95
C GLY A 127 23.00 -4.15 -9.08
N SER A 128 23.52 -3.50 -10.12
CA SER A 128 23.35 -2.06 -10.36
C SER A 128 23.53 -1.69 -11.84
N LYS A 129 23.20 -0.44 -12.18
CA LYS A 129 23.45 0.28 -13.46
C LYS A 129 22.77 -0.30 -14.69
N GLU A 130 22.82 -1.60 -14.92
CA GLU A 130 22.30 -2.23 -16.12
C GLU A 130 20.78 -2.43 -16.04
N PRO A 131 20.01 -2.05 -17.07
CA PRO A 131 18.59 -2.42 -17.18
C PRO A 131 18.44 -3.94 -17.32
N TYR A 132 17.26 -4.45 -17.01
CA TYR A 132 16.96 -5.86 -17.14
C TYR A 132 15.53 -6.07 -17.70
N GLU A 133 15.34 -7.14 -18.46
CA GLU A 133 14.08 -7.45 -19.13
C GLU A 133 12.95 -7.86 -18.18
N GLY A 134 11.70 -7.49 -18.51
CA GLY A 134 10.46 -7.90 -17.87
C GLY A 134 10.12 -7.14 -16.60
N ASP A 135 9.26 -7.74 -15.79
CA ASP A 135 8.69 -7.12 -14.60
C ASP A 135 9.70 -6.97 -13.45
N SER A 136 9.51 -5.94 -12.63
CA SER A 136 10.19 -5.77 -11.35
C SER A 136 9.66 -6.78 -10.30
N GLY A 137 10.41 -6.95 -9.21
CA GLY A 137 10.03 -7.85 -8.14
C GLY A 137 10.71 -7.52 -6.82
N ALA A 138 10.23 -8.12 -5.73
CA ALA A 138 10.81 -7.95 -4.41
C ALA A 138 12.16 -8.66 -4.29
N ILE A 139 13.16 -7.99 -3.71
CA ILE A 139 14.47 -8.59 -3.44
C ILE A 139 14.31 -9.65 -2.35
N VAL A 140 14.74 -10.87 -2.64
CA VAL A 140 14.71 -12.00 -1.68
C VAL A 140 16.09 -12.49 -1.30
N SER A 141 17.09 -12.27 -2.15
CA SER A 141 18.48 -12.68 -1.88
C SER A 141 19.44 -11.94 -2.80
N ALA A 142 20.72 -12.05 -2.50
CA ALA A 142 21.81 -11.57 -3.35
C ALA A 142 22.80 -12.69 -3.64
N ILE A 143 23.69 -12.50 -4.59
CA ILE A 143 24.83 -13.40 -4.87
C ILE A 143 26.06 -12.55 -5.09
N GLN A 144 27.08 -12.78 -4.27
CA GLN A 144 28.42 -12.22 -4.42
C GLN A 144 29.36 -13.32 -4.88
N LYS A 145 30.08 -13.13 -5.98
CA LYS A 145 31.19 -14.04 -6.34
C LYS A 145 32.45 -13.57 -5.66
N ASN A 146 32.91 -14.28 -4.64
CA ASN A 146 34.25 -14.14 -4.11
C ASN A 146 35.27 -14.78 -5.07
N ASN A 147 35.69 -14.06 -6.07
CA ASN A 147 36.83 -14.50 -6.88
C ASN A 147 38.15 -14.12 -6.17
N ARG A 148 38.57 -14.95 -5.21
CA ARG A 148 39.91 -14.80 -4.53
C ARG A 148 41.06 -14.64 -5.53
N PHE A 149 40.99 -15.25 -6.71
CA PHE A 149 42.02 -15.14 -7.77
C PHE A 149 42.00 -13.77 -8.48
N LYS A 150 40.85 -13.09 -8.62
CA LYS A 150 40.77 -11.76 -9.27
C LYS A 150 41.19 -10.61 -8.35
N MET A 151 41.17 -10.84 -7.03
CA MET A 151 41.66 -9.88 -6.04
C MET A 151 43.19 -9.64 -6.19
N LEU A 152 43.94 -10.63 -6.69
CA LEU A 152 45.38 -10.52 -7.01
C LEU A 152 45.66 -9.60 -8.22
N PHE A 153 44.68 -9.33 -9.06
CA PHE A 153 44.83 -8.53 -10.30
C PHE A 153 44.10 -7.18 -10.28
N ASN A 154 43.72 -6.69 -9.11
CA ASN A 154 43.17 -5.34 -8.90
C ASN A 154 41.96 -4.96 -9.83
N LYS A 155 41.29 -5.91 -10.47
CA LYS A 155 40.07 -5.69 -11.24
C LYS A 155 38.86 -5.80 -10.32
N LYS A 156 38.29 -4.66 -9.90
CA LYS A 156 36.96 -4.56 -9.29
C LYS A 156 35.88 -5.03 -10.30
N THR A 157 35.72 -6.33 -10.48
CA THR A 157 34.56 -6.84 -11.20
C THR A 157 33.38 -6.88 -10.24
N ASN A 158 32.37 -6.05 -10.52
CA ASN A 158 31.16 -5.96 -9.72
C ASN A 158 30.27 -7.19 -10.01
N ASP A 159 30.67 -8.37 -9.53
CA ASP A 159 29.96 -9.64 -9.71
C ASP A 159 28.81 -9.79 -8.68
N TYR A 160 28.19 -8.64 -8.31
CA TYR A 160 27.02 -8.59 -7.44
C TYR A 160 25.74 -8.77 -8.26
N LYS A 161 24.92 -9.72 -7.88
CA LYS A 161 23.63 -10.01 -8.53
C LYS A 161 22.54 -10.09 -7.50
N LEU A 162 21.35 -9.63 -7.86
CA LEU A 162 20.15 -9.72 -7.02
C LEU A 162 19.23 -10.83 -7.53
N LEU A 163 18.55 -11.48 -6.60
CA LEU A 163 17.49 -12.44 -6.88
C LEU A 163 16.18 -11.79 -6.46
N ILE A 164 15.25 -11.69 -7.42
CA ILE A 164 13.96 -11.02 -7.21
C ILE A 164 12.79 -11.98 -7.42
N ASP A 165 11.77 -11.81 -6.59
CA ASP A 165 10.48 -12.46 -6.74
C ASP A 165 9.55 -11.56 -7.56
N THR A 166 9.24 -11.95 -8.78
CA THR A 166 8.34 -11.22 -9.70
C THR A 166 6.88 -11.64 -9.56
N GLY A 167 6.58 -12.52 -8.61
CA GLY A 167 5.21 -12.99 -8.34
C GLY A 167 4.29 -11.88 -7.82
N PRO A 168 2.97 -12.10 -7.91
CA PRO A 168 1.97 -11.17 -7.37
C PRO A 168 1.85 -11.33 -5.85
N VAL A 169 2.86 -10.90 -5.12
CA VAL A 169 2.96 -11.08 -3.66
C VAL A 169 3.20 -9.75 -2.95
N HIS A 170 2.72 -9.66 -1.72
CA HIS A 170 3.07 -8.60 -0.78
C HIS A 170 4.23 -9.05 0.10
N THR A 171 5.02 -8.08 0.54
CA THR A 171 6.22 -8.33 1.36
C THR A 171 6.12 -7.57 2.67
N LEU A 172 6.35 -8.25 3.78
CA LEU A 172 6.51 -7.64 5.10
C LEU A 172 7.99 -7.66 5.48
N ILE A 173 8.52 -6.50 5.84
CA ILE A 173 9.94 -6.33 6.21
C ILE A 173 10.01 -5.95 7.69
N ILE A 174 10.72 -6.76 8.47
CA ILE A 174 10.89 -6.56 9.91
C ILE A 174 12.31 -6.08 10.18
N GLY A 175 12.42 -4.83 10.65
CA GLY A 175 13.72 -4.25 10.98
C GLY A 175 13.59 -3.03 11.89
N ILE A 176 14.32 -3.02 13.01
CA ILE A 176 14.38 -1.87 13.91
C ILE A 176 15.13 -0.69 13.27
N THR A 177 15.04 0.46 13.90
CA THR A 177 15.83 1.63 13.52
C THR A 177 17.32 1.29 13.54
N ARG A 178 18.07 1.76 12.53
CA ARG A 178 19.51 1.46 12.31
C ARG A 178 19.85 -0.02 12.02
N SER A 179 18.88 -0.87 11.75
CA SER A 179 19.16 -2.25 11.27
C SER A 179 19.64 -2.31 9.81
N GLY A 180 19.76 -1.17 9.14
CA GLY A 180 20.17 -1.10 7.74
C GLY A 180 19.05 -1.33 6.72
N LYS A 181 17.76 -1.33 7.14
CA LYS A 181 16.62 -1.53 6.25
C LYS A 181 16.59 -0.57 5.04
N GLY A 182 16.81 0.72 5.25
CA GLY A 182 16.88 1.73 4.19
C GLY A 182 17.98 1.45 3.19
N GLU A 183 19.22 1.32 3.69
CA GLU A 183 20.43 1.13 2.89
C GLU A 183 20.50 -0.21 2.16
N ARG A 184 19.94 -1.28 2.75
CA ARG A 184 20.11 -2.65 2.23
C ARG A 184 18.88 -3.19 1.55
N TRP A 185 17.71 -2.52 1.72
CA TRP A 185 16.48 -3.02 1.11
C TRP A 185 15.68 -1.91 0.42
N VAL A 186 15.36 -0.76 1.06
CA VAL A 186 14.48 0.26 0.49
C VAL A 186 15.11 0.94 -0.73
N PHE A 187 16.32 1.50 -0.62
CA PHE A 187 17.04 2.06 -1.77
C PHE A 187 17.30 1.02 -2.89
N PRO A 188 17.79 -0.20 -2.57
CA PRO A 188 17.90 -1.25 -3.58
C PRO A 188 16.58 -1.59 -4.27
N MET A 189 15.43 -1.53 -3.57
CA MET A 189 14.14 -1.76 -4.19
C MET A 189 13.75 -0.64 -5.17
N ILE A 190 13.97 0.64 -4.83
CA ILE A 190 13.76 1.77 -5.76
C ILE A 190 14.61 1.59 -7.02
N ASP A 191 15.87 1.19 -6.86
CA ASP A 191 16.79 0.88 -7.96
C ASP A 191 16.25 -0.25 -8.83
N VAL A 192 15.89 -1.39 -8.23
CA VAL A 192 15.36 -2.57 -8.93
C VAL A 192 14.10 -2.24 -9.71
N ILE A 193 13.14 -1.56 -9.09
CA ILE A 193 11.87 -1.19 -9.73
C ILE A 193 12.13 -0.31 -10.95
N SER A 194 13.01 0.67 -10.82
CA SER A 194 13.23 1.68 -11.87
C SER A 194 14.09 1.18 -13.04
N ARG A 195 14.88 0.10 -12.89
CA ARG A 195 15.70 -0.50 -13.95
C ARG A 195 14.99 -1.58 -14.78
N ALA A 196 13.81 -2.03 -14.36
CA ALA A 196 13.03 -3.01 -15.12
C ALA A 196 12.62 -2.45 -16.48
N SER A 197 12.62 -3.28 -17.55
CA SER A 197 12.09 -2.85 -18.86
C SER A 197 10.58 -2.60 -18.81
N LYS A 198 9.85 -3.42 -18.03
CA LYS A 198 8.46 -3.17 -17.64
C LYS A 198 8.45 -2.44 -16.28
N LYS A 199 8.56 -1.12 -16.35
CA LYS A 199 8.61 -0.29 -15.14
C LYS A 199 7.28 -0.27 -14.41
N SER A 200 7.28 -0.57 -13.13
CA SER A 200 6.15 -0.32 -12.22
C SER A 200 6.16 1.13 -11.77
N SER A 201 4.99 1.71 -11.52
CA SER A 201 4.91 2.93 -10.71
C SER A 201 5.18 2.61 -9.25
N MET A 202 5.61 3.61 -8.48
CA MET A 202 5.92 3.43 -7.07
C MET A 202 5.37 4.56 -6.21
N VAL A 203 4.92 4.21 -5.01
CA VAL A 203 4.57 5.15 -3.94
C VAL A 203 5.42 4.81 -2.75
N VAL A 204 6.22 5.75 -2.29
CA VAL A 204 7.25 5.54 -1.27
C VAL A 204 6.93 6.41 -0.06
N ASN A 205 6.70 5.81 1.11
CA ASN A 205 6.69 6.56 2.35
C ASN A 205 8.13 6.89 2.75
N ASP A 206 8.40 8.17 2.96
CA ASP A 206 9.74 8.73 3.17
C ASP A 206 9.72 9.74 4.32
N PRO A 207 9.72 9.30 5.58
CA PRO A 207 9.55 10.19 6.72
C PRO A 207 10.54 11.35 6.82
N LYS A 208 11.70 11.20 6.22
CA LYS A 208 12.78 12.20 6.28
C LYS A 208 13.03 12.94 4.96
N GLY A 209 12.41 12.50 3.87
CA GLY A 209 12.67 13.03 2.54
C GLY A 209 14.02 12.60 1.93
N GLU A 210 14.76 11.70 2.61
CA GLU A 210 16.07 11.25 2.14
C GLU A 210 15.98 10.33 0.92
N LEU A 211 14.93 9.52 0.84
CA LEU A 211 14.69 8.63 -0.30
C LEU A 211 14.33 9.45 -1.55
N ALA A 212 13.47 10.46 -1.38
CA ALA A 212 13.12 11.40 -2.45
C ALA A 212 14.35 12.14 -2.97
N ALA A 213 15.12 12.77 -2.05
CA ALA A 213 16.29 13.57 -2.38
C ALA A 213 17.34 12.77 -3.17
N ALA A 214 17.66 11.57 -2.70
CA ALA A 214 18.66 10.73 -3.33
C ALA A 214 18.18 10.10 -4.66
N SER A 215 16.87 9.85 -4.82
CA SER A 215 16.34 9.12 -5.98
C SER A 215 15.88 9.99 -7.13
N TYR A 216 15.54 11.24 -6.88
CA TYR A 216 14.84 12.13 -7.82
C TYR A 216 15.50 12.19 -9.19
N ASP A 217 16.78 12.57 -9.26
CA ASP A 217 17.50 12.75 -10.53
C ASP A 217 17.65 11.41 -11.29
N THR A 218 17.91 10.34 -10.57
CA THR A 218 18.04 9.00 -11.16
C THR A 218 16.73 8.50 -11.73
N LEU A 219 15.61 8.72 -11.04
CA LEU A 219 14.30 8.34 -11.53
C LEU A 219 13.88 9.18 -12.74
N LYS A 220 14.13 10.49 -12.75
CA LYS A 220 13.91 11.36 -13.93
C LYS A 220 14.70 10.88 -15.13
N LYS A 221 16.00 10.58 -14.97
CA LYS A 221 16.86 10.02 -16.03
C LYS A 221 16.35 8.68 -16.55
N ARG A 222 15.72 7.87 -15.69
CA ARG A 222 15.12 6.59 -16.04
C ARG A 222 13.70 6.71 -16.62
N GLY A 223 13.19 7.94 -16.83
CA GLY A 223 11.91 8.23 -17.50
C GLY A 223 10.69 8.17 -16.59
N TYR A 224 10.85 8.35 -15.28
CA TYR A 224 9.74 8.51 -14.36
C TYR A 224 9.27 9.97 -14.30
N ASP A 225 7.96 10.18 -14.18
CA ASP A 225 7.43 11.40 -13.64
C ASP A 225 7.42 11.30 -12.12
N VAL A 226 8.10 12.26 -11.45
CA VAL A 226 8.33 12.22 -9.99
C VAL A 226 7.53 13.31 -9.33
N TYR A 227 6.73 12.92 -8.34
CA TYR A 227 5.90 13.80 -7.53
C TYR A 227 6.28 13.67 -6.06
N ILE A 228 6.18 14.78 -5.33
CA ILE A 228 6.46 14.82 -3.89
C ILE A 228 5.19 15.26 -3.16
N PHE A 229 4.64 14.39 -2.36
CA PHE A 229 3.57 14.67 -1.41
C PHE A 229 4.21 15.05 -0.08
N ASN A 230 4.32 16.35 0.20
CA ASN A 230 5.15 16.86 1.29
C ASN A 230 4.31 17.47 2.40
N LEU A 231 4.27 16.84 3.57
CA LEU A 231 3.59 17.35 4.76
C LEU A 231 4.52 18.11 5.72
N ILE A 232 5.83 18.12 5.47
CA ILE A 232 6.79 18.93 6.24
C ILE A 232 6.76 20.37 5.73
N LYS A 233 6.78 20.57 4.40
CA LYS A 233 6.72 21.89 3.77
C LYS A 233 5.76 21.83 2.58
N GLN A 234 4.49 22.15 2.82
CA GLN A 234 3.41 22.03 1.84
C GLN A 234 3.61 22.93 0.62
N SER A 235 4.31 24.09 0.75
CA SER A 235 4.69 24.93 -0.39
C SER A 235 5.63 24.22 -1.38
N LYS A 236 6.22 23.10 -0.99
CA LYS A 236 7.02 22.19 -1.84
C LYS A 236 6.36 20.82 -1.96
N SER A 237 5.06 20.81 -2.19
CA SER A 237 4.25 19.61 -2.38
C SER A 237 3.50 19.65 -3.70
N MET A 238 3.25 18.49 -4.28
CA MET A 238 2.17 18.36 -5.26
C MET A 238 0.84 18.72 -4.60
N GLY A 239 -0.09 19.32 -5.35
CA GLY A 239 -1.47 19.51 -4.87
C GLY A 239 -2.23 18.19 -4.81
N PHE A 240 -3.07 18.06 -3.79
CA PHE A 240 -3.94 16.90 -3.59
C PHE A 240 -5.28 17.34 -3.02
N ASN A 241 -6.29 17.45 -3.86
CA ASN A 241 -7.66 17.71 -3.42
C ASN A 241 -8.38 16.38 -3.16
N PRO A 242 -8.69 16.03 -1.89
CA PRO A 242 -9.41 14.80 -1.56
C PRO A 242 -10.79 14.70 -2.21
N LEU A 243 -11.42 15.84 -2.58
CA LEU A 243 -12.76 15.87 -3.16
C LEU A 243 -12.78 15.63 -4.68
N GLN A 244 -11.63 15.50 -5.35
CA GLN A 244 -11.60 15.28 -6.80
C GLN A 244 -12.47 14.10 -7.27
N PRO A 245 -12.48 12.92 -6.62
CA PRO A 245 -13.35 11.83 -7.04
C PRO A 245 -14.84 12.18 -6.96
N VAL A 246 -15.23 13.02 -6.00
CA VAL A 246 -16.61 13.51 -5.87
C VAL A 246 -16.96 14.44 -7.03
N ILE A 247 -16.05 15.37 -7.35
CA ILE A 247 -16.19 16.30 -8.48
C ILE A 247 -16.36 15.53 -9.79
N ASP A 248 -15.47 14.56 -10.04
CA ASP A 248 -15.47 13.78 -11.27
C ASP A 248 -16.74 12.94 -11.44
N ALA A 249 -17.25 12.35 -10.35
CA ALA A 249 -18.49 11.60 -10.34
C ALA A 249 -19.70 12.51 -10.61
N TYR A 250 -19.77 13.65 -9.96
CA TYR A 250 -20.84 14.65 -10.18
C TYR A 250 -20.87 15.16 -11.62
N LYS A 251 -19.71 15.49 -12.20
CA LYS A 251 -19.58 15.93 -13.60
C LYS A 251 -20.05 14.88 -14.61
N LYS A 252 -19.90 13.60 -14.28
CA LYS A 252 -20.39 12.46 -15.09
C LYS A 252 -21.90 12.20 -14.89
N GLY A 253 -22.57 12.93 -13.99
CA GLY A 253 -23.97 12.70 -13.62
C GLY A 253 -24.20 11.50 -12.69
N ASP A 254 -23.13 10.86 -12.20
CA ASP A 254 -23.24 9.74 -11.26
C ASP A 254 -23.23 10.23 -9.80
N VAL A 255 -24.38 10.73 -9.39
CA VAL A 255 -24.59 11.25 -8.03
C VAL A 255 -24.45 10.15 -6.97
N SER A 256 -24.80 8.90 -7.30
CA SER A 256 -24.66 7.76 -6.38
C SER A 256 -23.19 7.48 -6.08
N LEU A 257 -22.34 7.51 -7.10
CA LEU A 257 -20.88 7.35 -6.94
C LEU A 257 -20.28 8.54 -6.18
N ALA A 258 -20.76 9.77 -6.44
CA ALA A 258 -20.34 10.95 -5.70
C ALA A 258 -20.64 10.83 -4.20
N GLN A 259 -21.84 10.32 -3.83
CA GLN A 259 -22.20 10.04 -2.43
C GLN A 259 -21.25 9.02 -1.79
N GLN A 260 -20.91 7.94 -2.51
CA GLN A 260 -19.99 6.92 -2.01
C GLN A 260 -18.60 7.51 -1.74
N TYR A 261 -18.06 8.35 -2.66
CA TYR A 261 -16.78 9.00 -2.46
C TYR A 261 -16.81 10.00 -1.30
N ALA A 262 -17.85 10.85 -1.21
CA ALA A 262 -17.98 11.80 -0.12
C ALA A 262 -18.07 11.09 1.24
N ASN A 263 -18.86 10.01 1.34
CA ASN A 263 -18.96 9.21 2.55
C ASN A 263 -17.63 8.51 2.91
N SER A 264 -16.87 8.03 1.92
CA SER A 264 -15.57 7.39 2.17
C SER A 264 -14.54 8.39 2.71
N ILE A 265 -14.51 9.61 2.17
CA ILE A 265 -13.61 10.68 2.67
C ILE A 265 -13.97 11.04 4.11
N ALA A 266 -15.25 11.25 4.38
CA ALA A 266 -15.73 11.52 5.73
C ALA A 266 -15.47 10.33 6.67
N PHE A 267 -15.60 9.08 6.20
CA PHE A 267 -15.26 7.89 6.97
C PHE A 267 -13.77 7.87 7.35
N SER A 268 -12.88 8.17 6.41
CA SER A 268 -11.43 8.21 6.68
C SER A 268 -11.05 9.25 7.75
N LEU A 269 -11.87 10.30 7.93
CA LEU A 269 -11.65 11.33 8.94
C LEU A 269 -12.21 10.95 10.31
N TYR A 270 -13.40 10.32 10.36
CA TYR A 270 -14.18 10.13 11.58
C TYR A 270 -14.23 8.70 12.09
N HIS A 271 -13.75 7.71 11.31
CA HIS A 271 -13.73 6.32 11.78
C HIS A 271 -12.63 6.12 12.82
N ASP A 272 -13.06 5.71 14.02
CA ASP A 272 -12.19 5.28 15.11
C ASP A 272 -12.65 3.92 15.60
N PRO A 273 -11.92 2.83 15.30
CA PRO A 273 -12.30 1.48 15.74
C PRO A 273 -12.28 1.30 17.27
N ASN A 274 -11.61 2.21 17.99
CA ASN A 274 -11.50 2.18 19.44
C ASN A 274 -12.47 3.16 20.16
N ALA A 275 -13.36 3.82 19.40
CA ALA A 275 -14.32 4.75 19.96
C ALA A 275 -15.27 4.04 20.94
N LYS A 276 -15.35 4.55 22.18
CA LYS A 276 -16.29 4.02 23.21
C LYS A 276 -17.74 4.23 22.82
N ASP A 277 -18.04 5.33 22.14
CA ASP A 277 -19.37 5.67 21.61
C ASP A 277 -19.22 6.13 20.15
N PRO A 278 -19.57 5.28 19.19
CA PRO A 278 -19.48 5.61 17.77
C PRO A 278 -20.52 6.64 17.29
N PHE A 279 -21.53 6.99 18.11
CA PHE A 279 -22.62 7.90 17.73
C PHE A 279 -22.08 9.25 17.24
N TRP A 280 -21.18 9.86 18.00
CA TRP A 280 -20.63 11.19 17.70
C TRP A 280 -19.87 11.23 16.38
N ASN A 281 -19.00 10.24 16.17
CA ASN A 281 -18.22 10.11 14.95
C ASN A 281 -19.11 9.82 13.73
N ASN A 282 -20.12 8.96 13.87
CA ASN A 282 -21.06 8.66 12.78
C ASN A 282 -21.93 9.85 12.40
N SER A 283 -22.39 10.63 13.40
CA SER A 283 -23.16 11.83 13.17
C SER A 283 -22.32 12.94 12.50
N ALA A 284 -21.10 13.16 12.97
CA ALA A 284 -20.16 14.08 12.34
C ALA A 284 -19.80 13.66 10.89
N LYS A 285 -19.61 12.37 10.65
CA LYS A 285 -19.41 11.82 9.30
C LYS A 285 -20.58 12.15 8.38
N SER A 286 -21.83 11.93 8.82
CA SER A 286 -23.02 12.22 8.01
C SER A 286 -23.14 13.72 7.70
N LEU A 287 -22.88 14.58 8.69
CA LEU A 287 -22.87 16.03 8.53
C LEU A 287 -21.85 16.48 7.48
N VAL A 288 -20.62 16.02 7.60
CA VAL A 288 -19.55 16.41 6.67
C VAL A 288 -19.81 15.87 5.26
N THR A 289 -20.33 14.64 5.14
CA THR A 289 -20.78 14.09 3.85
C THR A 289 -21.84 14.97 3.21
N ALA A 290 -22.83 15.44 3.98
CA ALA A 290 -23.87 16.33 3.50
C ALA A 290 -23.29 17.65 2.97
N ILE A 291 -22.38 18.27 3.71
CA ILE A 291 -21.74 19.54 3.31
C ILE A 291 -20.90 19.35 2.03
N ILE A 292 -20.09 18.27 1.95
CA ILE A 292 -19.30 17.97 0.74
C ILE A 292 -20.21 17.89 -0.48
N LEU A 293 -21.31 17.14 -0.40
CA LEU A 293 -22.26 16.96 -1.52
C LEU A 293 -22.93 18.28 -1.90
N ALA A 294 -23.35 19.07 -0.92
CA ALA A 294 -23.99 20.35 -1.16
C ALA A 294 -23.08 21.35 -1.84
N ILE A 295 -21.86 21.52 -1.33
CA ILE A 295 -20.86 22.43 -1.93
C ILE A 295 -20.49 21.96 -3.34
N THR A 296 -20.31 20.63 -3.54
CA THR A 296 -19.98 20.09 -4.85
C THR A 296 -21.10 20.38 -5.86
N GLU A 297 -22.35 20.13 -5.48
CA GLU A 297 -23.51 20.41 -6.33
C GLU A 297 -23.59 21.89 -6.71
N ASP A 298 -23.51 22.77 -5.72
CA ASP A 298 -23.65 24.23 -5.94
C ASP A 298 -22.51 24.77 -6.80
N CYS A 299 -21.25 24.40 -6.50
CA CYS A 299 -20.10 24.89 -7.25
C CYS A 299 -20.05 24.38 -8.70
N ILE A 300 -20.44 23.11 -8.94
CA ILE A 300 -20.53 22.59 -10.32
C ILE A 300 -21.60 23.33 -11.11
N LYS A 301 -22.78 23.58 -10.51
CA LYS A 301 -23.84 24.38 -11.16
C LYS A 301 -23.39 25.82 -11.48
N LEU A 302 -22.48 26.37 -10.67
CA LEU A 302 -21.95 27.73 -10.82
C LEU A 302 -20.68 27.79 -11.69
N GLY A 303 -20.11 26.64 -12.08
CA GLY A 303 -18.83 26.60 -12.79
C GLY A 303 -17.62 27.06 -11.96
N LYS A 304 -17.70 26.94 -10.62
CA LYS A 304 -16.65 27.37 -9.67
C LYS A 304 -15.99 26.16 -9.00
N GLU A 305 -15.43 25.24 -9.79
CA GLU A 305 -14.86 23.97 -9.30
C GLU A 305 -13.69 24.16 -8.33
N GLU A 306 -12.92 25.25 -8.46
CA GLU A 306 -11.82 25.62 -7.58
C GLU A 306 -12.22 25.81 -6.12
N ARG A 307 -13.51 26.03 -5.86
CA ARG A 307 -14.09 26.17 -4.52
C ARG A 307 -14.52 24.83 -3.89
N ILE A 308 -14.43 23.73 -4.62
CA ILE A 308 -14.76 22.40 -4.10
C ILE A 308 -13.51 21.79 -3.46
N ASN A 309 -13.32 22.06 -2.17
CA ASN A 309 -12.20 21.57 -1.39
C ASN A 309 -12.57 21.48 0.10
N MET A 310 -11.73 20.81 0.88
CA MET A 310 -12.02 20.58 2.31
C MET A 310 -11.92 21.87 3.15
N TYR A 311 -11.18 22.88 2.71
CA TYR A 311 -11.19 24.21 3.35
C TYR A 311 -12.57 24.85 3.26
N SER A 312 -13.22 24.79 2.10
CA SER A 312 -14.60 25.24 1.92
C SER A 312 -15.57 24.53 2.85
N VAL A 313 -15.41 23.20 3.01
CA VAL A 313 -16.26 22.38 3.91
C VAL A 313 -16.10 22.85 5.36
N ALA A 314 -14.86 23.03 5.81
CA ALA A 314 -14.57 23.47 7.16
C ALA A 314 -15.05 24.92 7.40
N HIS A 315 -14.77 25.81 6.46
CA HIS A 315 -15.19 27.23 6.54
C HIS A 315 -16.72 27.33 6.58
N PHE A 316 -17.41 26.59 5.72
CA PHE A 316 -18.86 26.59 5.63
C PHE A 316 -19.53 26.09 6.93
N LEU A 317 -19.04 24.99 7.51
CA LEU A 317 -19.55 24.49 8.79
C LEU A 317 -19.29 25.52 9.91
N ASN A 318 -18.12 26.12 9.95
CA ASN A 318 -17.79 27.12 10.96
C ASN A 318 -18.66 28.37 10.88
N THR A 319 -18.93 28.87 9.67
CA THR A 319 -19.70 30.11 9.48
C THR A 319 -21.20 29.89 9.61
N LYS A 320 -21.75 28.86 8.95
CA LYS A 320 -23.20 28.62 8.93
C LYS A 320 -23.68 27.76 10.10
N GLY A 321 -22.82 26.90 10.67
CA GLY A 321 -23.18 26.09 11.84
C GLY A 321 -23.37 26.88 13.12
N SER A 322 -22.69 28.00 13.27
CA SER A 322 -22.81 28.91 14.44
C SER A 322 -23.76 30.08 14.23
N ALA A 323 -24.20 30.32 13.01
CA ALA A 323 -25.05 31.46 12.65
C ALA A 323 -26.55 31.13 12.80
N TYR A 324 -27.31 32.08 13.34
CA TYR A 324 -28.77 32.01 13.49
C TYR A 324 -29.37 33.27 12.86
N ASN A 325 -30.52 33.10 12.19
CA ASN A 325 -31.28 34.21 11.63
C ASN A 325 -32.05 34.96 12.72
N GLU A 326 -32.76 36.01 12.34
CA GLU A 326 -33.62 36.82 13.23
C GLU A 326 -34.74 36.02 13.92
N ASN A 327 -35.12 34.87 13.39
CA ASN A 327 -36.14 33.96 13.92
C ASN A 327 -35.56 32.85 14.80
N ASP A 328 -34.27 32.92 15.19
CA ASP A 328 -33.56 31.90 15.95
C ASP A 328 -33.46 30.54 15.23
N GLU A 329 -33.55 30.53 13.89
CA GLU A 329 -33.28 29.34 13.08
C GLU A 329 -31.84 29.26 12.65
N ASN A 330 -31.22 28.08 12.74
CA ASN A 330 -29.83 27.89 12.34
C ASN A 330 -29.69 27.98 10.81
N GLU A 331 -28.75 28.79 10.33
CA GLU A 331 -28.54 29.03 8.89
C GLU A 331 -28.20 27.76 8.11
N LEU A 332 -27.53 26.79 8.74
CA LEU A 332 -27.22 25.50 8.13
C LEU A 332 -28.51 24.68 7.88
N ASP A 333 -29.49 24.75 8.80
CA ASP A 333 -30.79 24.10 8.62
C ASP A 333 -31.54 24.71 7.43
N LEU A 334 -31.54 26.01 7.37
CA LEU A 334 -32.18 26.73 6.24
C LEU A 334 -31.53 26.36 4.90
N PHE A 335 -30.22 26.30 4.89
CA PHE A 335 -29.47 25.92 3.69
C PHE A 335 -29.81 24.51 3.18
N PHE A 336 -29.94 23.50 4.07
CA PHE A 336 -30.33 22.15 3.65
C PHE A 336 -31.82 22.03 3.38
N ARG A 337 -32.66 22.74 4.11
CA ARG A 337 -34.12 22.75 3.90
C ARG A 337 -34.52 23.32 2.53
N ALA A 338 -33.69 24.25 2.01
CA ALA A 338 -33.89 24.86 0.69
C ALA A 338 -33.68 23.88 -0.48
N ARG A 339 -33.11 22.70 -0.25
CA ARG A 339 -32.93 21.67 -1.26
C ARG A 339 -34.14 20.75 -1.36
N ASP A 340 -34.34 20.11 -2.52
CA ASP A 340 -35.40 19.13 -2.72
C ASP A 340 -35.37 18.03 -1.65
N GLU A 341 -36.55 17.48 -1.31
CA GLU A 341 -36.67 16.46 -0.26
C GLU A 341 -35.82 15.20 -0.54
N ASN A 342 -35.74 14.84 -1.82
CA ASN A 342 -34.93 13.69 -2.28
C ASN A 342 -33.45 14.05 -2.58
N ASN A 343 -33.05 15.31 -2.30
CA ASN A 343 -31.66 15.70 -2.54
C ASN A 343 -30.71 14.92 -1.62
N PRO A 344 -29.66 14.27 -2.17
CA PRO A 344 -28.74 13.45 -1.40
C PRO A 344 -28.05 14.19 -0.24
N ALA A 345 -27.71 15.45 -0.41
CA ALA A 345 -27.10 16.26 0.64
C ALA A 345 -28.10 16.51 1.78
N ARG A 346 -29.36 16.85 1.46
CA ARG A 346 -30.42 17.04 2.46
C ARG A 346 -30.72 15.76 3.24
N LEU A 347 -30.78 14.60 2.56
CA LEU A 347 -31.00 13.30 3.20
C LEU A 347 -29.86 12.94 4.17
N MET A 348 -28.61 13.19 3.80
CA MET A 348 -27.46 12.97 4.67
C MET A 348 -27.43 13.91 5.88
N TYR A 349 -27.93 15.13 5.72
CA TYR A 349 -28.05 16.11 6.79
C TYR A 349 -29.12 15.75 7.84
N ALA A 350 -30.11 14.97 7.49
CA ALA A 350 -31.24 14.63 8.35
C ALA A 350 -30.82 14.10 9.73
N THR A 351 -29.74 13.31 9.81
CA THR A 351 -29.21 12.80 11.08
C THR A 351 -28.84 13.94 12.06
N SER A 352 -28.23 15.02 11.56
CA SER A 352 -27.86 16.18 12.36
C SER A 352 -29.07 17.07 12.69
N ASN A 353 -30.07 17.09 11.80
CA ASN A 353 -31.30 17.86 11.99
C ASN A 353 -32.22 17.29 13.09
N PHE A 354 -32.15 15.98 13.37
CA PHE A 354 -32.88 15.37 14.48
C PHE A 354 -32.29 15.69 15.86
N ALA A 355 -31.03 16.12 15.91
CA ALA A 355 -30.38 16.49 17.15
C ALA A 355 -30.72 17.93 17.55
N ALA A 356 -31.03 18.16 18.83
CA ALA A 356 -31.35 19.49 19.36
C ALA A 356 -30.38 19.87 20.49
N GLY A 357 -30.24 21.18 20.71
CA GLY A 357 -29.51 21.74 21.84
C GLY A 357 -28.07 21.26 21.95
N ASN A 358 -27.65 20.81 23.12
CA ASN A 358 -26.29 20.38 23.42
C ASN A 358 -25.80 19.19 22.57
N THR A 359 -26.68 18.27 22.19
CA THR A 359 -26.33 17.13 21.32
C THR A 359 -25.89 17.60 19.95
N ARG A 360 -26.59 18.56 19.39
CA ARG A 360 -26.22 19.16 18.09
C ARG A 360 -24.91 19.92 18.15
N ALA A 361 -24.73 20.75 19.18
CA ALA A 361 -23.47 21.47 19.40
C ALA A 361 -22.28 20.50 19.52
N SER A 362 -22.47 19.36 20.20
CA SER A 362 -21.44 18.32 20.30
C SER A 362 -21.13 17.64 18.96
N ILE A 363 -22.14 17.37 18.11
CA ILE A 363 -21.92 16.84 16.75
C ILE A 363 -21.12 17.83 15.90
N PHE A 364 -21.46 19.12 15.95
CA PHE A 364 -20.76 20.15 15.18
C PHE A 364 -19.32 20.33 15.68
N SER A 365 -19.10 20.32 17.00
CA SER A 365 -17.79 20.37 17.60
C SER A 365 -16.92 19.16 17.19
N THR A 366 -17.50 17.95 17.22
CA THR A 366 -16.82 16.72 16.78
C THR A 366 -16.46 16.79 15.29
N ALA A 367 -17.35 17.36 14.47
CA ALA A 367 -17.10 17.55 13.05
C ALA A 367 -15.95 18.54 12.82
N MET A 368 -15.96 19.69 13.53
CA MET A 368 -14.93 20.71 13.42
C MET A 368 -13.56 20.24 13.90
N ASP A 369 -13.49 19.39 14.94
CA ASP A 369 -12.23 18.86 15.47
C ASP A 369 -11.37 18.22 14.35
N LYS A 370 -11.96 17.40 13.50
CA LYS A 370 -11.25 16.75 12.39
C LYS A 370 -11.09 17.65 11.16
N LEU A 371 -11.99 18.61 10.96
CA LEU A 371 -11.89 19.55 9.84
C LEU A 371 -10.87 20.67 10.08
N GLN A 372 -10.50 20.94 11.33
CA GLN A 372 -9.56 22.01 11.68
C GLN A 372 -8.23 21.91 10.91
N ILE A 373 -7.77 20.70 10.59
CA ILE A 373 -6.55 20.48 9.81
C ILE A 373 -6.59 21.20 8.46
N PHE A 374 -7.78 21.30 7.84
CA PHE A 374 -7.95 21.93 6.53
C PHE A 374 -8.08 23.47 6.62
N THR A 375 -8.24 24.03 7.83
CA THR A 375 -8.28 25.51 8.02
C THR A 375 -6.88 26.11 8.12
N LEU A 376 -5.86 25.30 8.35
CA LEU A 376 -4.48 25.75 8.32
C LEU A 376 -4.13 26.21 6.90
N THR A 377 -3.69 27.46 6.74
CA THR A 377 -3.41 28.06 5.42
C THR A 377 -2.56 27.17 4.50
N PRO A 378 -1.45 26.56 4.96
CA PRO A 378 -0.67 25.67 4.10
C PRO A 378 -1.45 24.44 3.62
N ASN A 379 -2.27 23.84 4.50
CA ASN A 379 -3.08 22.69 4.18
C ASN A 379 -4.25 23.05 3.25
N ALA A 380 -4.93 24.19 3.51
CA ALA A 380 -6.00 24.70 2.65
C ALA A 380 -5.53 24.86 1.21
N LYS A 381 -4.38 25.50 1.00
CA LYS A 381 -3.79 25.68 -0.33
C LYS A 381 -3.39 24.37 -0.97
N PHE A 382 -2.69 23.52 -0.23
CA PHE A 382 -2.20 22.22 -0.71
C PHE A 382 -3.33 21.27 -1.10
N THR A 383 -4.48 21.31 -0.38
CA THR A 383 -5.62 20.43 -0.63
C THR A 383 -6.72 21.03 -1.52
N SER A 384 -6.46 22.17 -2.17
CA SER A 384 -7.45 22.84 -3.03
C SER A 384 -7.35 22.47 -4.50
N TYR A 385 -6.26 21.86 -4.95
CA TYR A 385 -6.04 21.51 -6.36
C TYR A 385 -5.31 20.17 -6.48
N ASN A 386 -5.28 19.62 -7.70
CA ASN A 386 -4.55 18.41 -8.00
C ASN A 386 -3.42 18.67 -9.02
N SER A 387 -2.23 18.13 -8.73
CA SER A 387 -1.11 18.09 -9.67
C SER A 387 -1.09 16.84 -10.53
N LEU A 388 -1.86 15.81 -10.16
CA LEU A 388 -1.87 14.50 -10.78
C LEU A 388 -3.26 13.87 -10.66
N ASP A 389 -3.75 13.29 -11.76
CA ASP A 389 -4.84 12.30 -11.70
C ASP A 389 -4.28 10.99 -11.12
N LEU A 390 -4.78 10.59 -9.97
CA LEU A 390 -4.30 9.38 -9.28
C LEU A 390 -4.47 8.11 -10.11
N THR A 391 -5.39 8.08 -11.07
CA THR A 391 -5.56 6.92 -11.97
C THR A 391 -4.40 6.74 -12.94
N GLU A 392 -3.67 7.81 -13.27
CA GLU A 392 -2.49 7.75 -14.13
C GLU A 392 -1.35 6.92 -13.53
N VAL A 393 -1.34 6.74 -12.21
CA VAL A 393 -0.32 5.92 -11.54
C VAL A 393 -0.37 4.47 -12.01
N GLY A 394 -1.57 3.91 -12.22
CA GLY A 394 -1.78 2.55 -12.72
C GLY A 394 -2.01 2.45 -14.22
N PHE A 395 -2.49 3.53 -14.88
CA PHE A 395 -2.96 3.50 -16.26
C PHE A 395 -2.25 4.47 -17.20
N GLY A 396 -1.46 5.42 -16.69
CA GLY A 396 -0.74 6.40 -17.47
C GLY A 396 0.30 5.80 -18.42
N GLU A 397 0.78 6.60 -19.36
CA GLU A 397 1.77 6.16 -20.33
C GLU A 397 3.16 6.02 -19.70
N LYS A 398 3.53 6.97 -18.84
CA LYS A 398 4.80 6.97 -18.13
C LYS A 398 4.68 6.34 -16.75
N PRO A 399 5.75 5.72 -16.23
CA PRO A 399 5.80 5.31 -14.84
C PRO A 399 5.87 6.54 -13.93
N ILE A 400 5.15 6.48 -12.82
CA ILE A 400 5.08 7.56 -11.84
C ILE A 400 5.74 7.10 -10.54
N ALA A 401 6.54 7.98 -9.94
CA ALA A 401 7.08 7.80 -8.60
C ALA A 401 6.55 8.92 -7.69
N ILE A 402 5.87 8.56 -6.62
CA ILE A 402 5.35 9.48 -5.62
C ILE A 402 6.09 9.23 -4.31
N PHE A 403 6.74 10.25 -3.77
CA PHE A 403 7.35 10.20 -2.45
C PHE A 403 6.47 10.95 -1.45
N MET A 404 6.04 10.26 -0.41
CA MET A 404 5.26 10.85 0.68
C MET A 404 6.22 11.24 1.81
N VAL A 405 6.54 12.53 1.89
CA VAL A 405 7.40 13.10 2.93
C VAL A 405 6.54 13.48 4.12
N ILE A 406 6.48 12.58 5.10
CA ILE A 406 5.58 12.65 6.26
C ILE A 406 6.43 12.79 7.52
N PRO A 407 6.29 13.90 8.29
CA PRO A 407 7.10 14.12 9.49
C PRO A 407 6.80 13.07 10.57
N ASP A 408 7.83 12.52 11.21
CA ASP A 408 7.70 11.59 12.32
C ASP A 408 7.45 12.29 13.67
N GLN A 409 7.90 13.54 13.80
CA GLN A 409 7.77 14.37 15.01
C GLN A 409 6.41 15.05 15.16
N ASP A 410 5.67 15.27 14.05
CA ASP A 410 4.35 15.92 14.04
C ASP A 410 3.32 15.07 13.31
N LYS A 411 2.38 14.53 14.09
CA LYS A 411 1.32 13.65 13.58
C LYS A 411 0.04 14.39 13.17
N SER A 412 -0.04 15.71 13.35
CA SER A 412 -1.26 16.49 13.13
C SER A 412 -1.79 16.37 11.68
N ASN A 413 -0.89 16.28 10.70
CA ASN A 413 -1.22 16.19 9.28
C ASN A 413 -1.24 14.75 8.71
N HIS A 414 -0.97 13.74 9.53
CA HIS A 414 -0.81 12.35 9.07
C HIS A 414 -2.07 11.76 8.40
N VAL A 415 -3.26 12.20 8.82
CA VAL A 415 -4.53 11.74 8.23
C VAL A 415 -4.59 12.00 6.72
N LEU A 416 -3.94 13.07 6.22
CA LEU A 416 -3.88 13.38 4.79
C LEU A 416 -3.16 12.27 4.00
N SER A 417 -2.13 11.66 4.58
CA SER A 417 -1.42 10.55 3.95
C SER A 417 -2.27 9.27 3.88
N SER A 418 -3.08 8.99 4.91
CA SER A 418 -4.02 7.87 4.89
C SER A 418 -5.09 8.04 3.81
N ILE A 419 -5.68 9.22 3.73
CA ILE A 419 -6.67 9.55 2.70
C ILE A 419 -6.03 9.41 1.31
N PHE A 420 -4.82 9.90 1.13
CA PHE A 420 -4.09 9.81 -0.14
C PHE A 420 -3.89 8.35 -0.57
N VAL A 421 -3.37 7.49 0.30
CA VAL A 421 -3.13 6.07 -0.01
C VAL A 421 -4.45 5.34 -0.28
N SER A 422 -5.47 5.59 0.54
CA SER A 422 -6.79 4.97 0.38
C SER A 422 -7.44 5.35 -0.96
N GLN A 423 -7.41 6.63 -1.34
CA GLN A 423 -7.94 7.10 -2.61
C GLN A 423 -7.14 6.59 -3.80
N LEU A 424 -5.82 6.64 -3.74
CA LEU A 424 -4.96 6.10 -4.80
C LEU A 424 -5.27 4.62 -5.07
N TYR A 425 -5.39 3.83 -3.99
CA TYR A 425 -5.78 2.42 -4.13
C TYR A 425 -7.17 2.29 -4.77
N ARG A 426 -8.17 2.96 -4.20
CA ARG A 426 -9.58 2.85 -4.61
C ARG A 426 -9.78 3.21 -6.08
N MET A 427 -9.31 4.38 -6.50
CA MET A 427 -9.48 4.86 -7.87
C MET A 427 -8.83 3.92 -8.90
N ASN A 428 -7.62 3.45 -8.61
CA ASN A 428 -6.94 2.50 -9.50
C ASN A 428 -7.58 1.10 -9.48
N ALA A 429 -8.06 0.63 -8.32
CA ALA A 429 -8.72 -0.66 -8.20
C ALA A 429 -10.08 -0.68 -8.90
N GLU A 430 -10.87 0.39 -8.79
CA GLU A 430 -12.14 0.56 -9.51
C GLU A 430 -11.93 0.59 -11.03
N LYS A 431 -10.98 1.41 -11.50
CA LYS A 431 -10.63 1.48 -12.93
C LYS A 431 -10.11 0.13 -13.43
N ALA A 432 -9.32 -0.60 -12.64
CA ALA A 432 -8.85 -1.94 -12.97
C ALA A 432 -10.02 -2.93 -13.13
N THR A 433 -11.02 -2.86 -12.26
CA THR A 433 -12.21 -3.73 -12.33
C THR A 433 -12.97 -3.54 -13.64
N MET A 434 -12.95 -2.34 -14.23
CA MET A 434 -13.58 -2.03 -15.51
C MET A 434 -12.74 -2.43 -16.73
N THR A 435 -11.49 -2.90 -16.53
CA THR A 435 -10.63 -3.31 -17.65
C THR A 435 -10.71 -4.82 -17.90
N PRO A 436 -10.46 -5.27 -19.13
CA PRO A 436 -10.36 -6.70 -19.43
C PRO A 436 -9.28 -7.38 -18.58
N GLY A 437 -9.67 -8.45 -17.87
CA GLY A 437 -8.78 -9.17 -16.96
C GLY A 437 -8.63 -8.56 -15.55
N GLY A 438 -9.34 -7.49 -15.23
CA GLY A 438 -9.40 -6.92 -13.88
C GLY A 438 -8.07 -6.35 -13.35
N LYS A 439 -7.17 -5.90 -14.24
CA LYS A 439 -5.80 -5.49 -13.87
C LYS A 439 -5.46 -4.11 -14.40
N MET A 440 -4.60 -3.42 -13.67
CA MET A 440 -3.99 -2.18 -14.15
C MET A 440 -3.04 -2.43 -15.32
N LYS A 441 -2.86 -1.40 -16.17
CA LYS A 441 -1.87 -1.40 -17.25
C LYS A 441 -0.43 -1.53 -16.72
N ARG A 442 -0.19 -0.96 -15.55
CA ARG A 442 1.11 -0.90 -14.85
C ARG A 442 0.93 -1.29 -13.39
N ASN A 443 1.82 -2.14 -12.87
CA ASN A 443 1.82 -2.44 -11.44
C ASN A 443 2.17 -1.18 -10.62
N ILE A 444 1.56 -1.06 -9.44
CA ILE A 444 1.89 -0.04 -8.45
C ILE A 444 2.58 -0.73 -7.26
N VAL A 445 3.82 -0.34 -7.00
CA VAL A 445 4.59 -0.85 -5.86
C VAL A 445 4.51 0.18 -4.73
N MET A 446 3.89 -0.21 -3.63
CA MET A 446 3.79 0.58 -2.41
C MET A 446 4.97 0.22 -1.51
N LEU A 447 5.93 1.12 -1.34
CA LEU A 447 7.07 0.98 -0.43
C LEU A 447 6.78 1.82 0.80
N LEU A 448 6.09 1.24 1.80
CA LEU A 448 5.68 1.97 2.99
C LEU A 448 6.73 1.77 4.08
N ASP A 449 7.80 2.59 4.00
CA ASP A 449 8.82 2.61 5.07
C ASP A 449 8.21 3.19 6.35
N GLU A 450 8.56 2.62 7.48
CA GLU A 450 7.98 2.94 8.79
C GLU A 450 6.43 2.86 8.81
N PHE A 451 5.86 1.86 8.14
CA PHE A 451 4.41 1.63 8.09
C PHE A 451 3.75 1.59 9.48
N GLY A 452 4.47 1.08 10.49
CA GLY A 452 4.01 1.07 11.87
C GLY A 452 3.86 2.46 12.53
N ASN A 453 4.39 3.52 11.92
CA ASN A 453 4.28 4.90 12.39
C ASN A 453 3.26 5.73 11.58
N MET A 454 2.76 5.19 10.48
CA MET A 454 1.69 5.82 9.70
C MET A 454 0.36 5.73 10.47
N PRO A 455 -0.58 6.64 10.23
CA PRO A 455 -1.94 6.47 10.72
C PRO A 455 -2.60 5.26 10.02
N PRO A 456 -3.62 4.65 10.64
CA PRO A 456 -4.35 3.55 10.01
C PRO A 456 -4.90 3.96 8.64
N ILE A 457 -4.67 3.12 7.63
CA ILE A 457 -5.21 3.29 6.28
C ILE A 457 -6.53 2.53 6.23
N GLU A 458 -7.61 3.24 5.86
CA GLU A 458 -8.94 2.64 5.73
C GLU A 458 -8.92 1.47 4.74
N GLY A 459 -9.49 0.33 5.17
CA GLY A 459 -9.62 -0.85 4.32
C GLY A 459 -8.30 -1.58 4.02
N MET A 460 -7.22 -1.34 4.76
CA MET A 460 -5.90 -1.92 4.50
C MET A 460 -5.92 -3.45 4.44
N ALA A 461 -6.68 -4.11 5.32
CA ALA A 461 -6.83 -5.58 5.30
C ALA A 461 -7.43 -6.08 3.97
N SER A 462 -8.44 -5.39 3.47
CA SER A 462 -9.03 -5.68 2.17
C SER A 462 -8.05 -5.38 1.02
N MET A 463 -7.32 -4.25 1.09
CA MET A 463 -6.34 -3.86 0.08
C MET A 463 -5.26 -4.92 -0.13
N VAL A 464 -4.69 -5.46 0.96
CA VAL A 464 -3.67 -6.51 0.86
C VAL A 464 -4.26 -7.87 0.47
N THR A 465 -5.54 -8.12 0.72
CA THR A 465 -6.19 -9.38 0.35
C THR A 465 -6.41 -9.47 -1.16
N VAL A 466 -6.92 -8.42 -1.78
CA VAL A 466 -7.32 -8.45 -3.19
C VAL A 466 -6.43 -7.66 -4.13
N GLY A 467 -5.63 -6.73 -3.61
CA GLY A 467 -4.82 -5.79 -4.40
C GLY A 467 -3.77 -6.46 -5.28
N ALA A 468 -3.19 -7.58 -4.83
CA ALA A 468 -2.19 -8.32 -5.61
C ALA A 468 -2.70 -8.75 -6.98
N GLY A 469 -3.97 -9.17 -7.05
CA GLY A 469 -4.65 -9.56 -8.29
C GLY A 469 -4.81 -8.41 -9.27
N ARG A 470 -5.05 -7.20 -8.77
CA ARG A 470 -5.23 -5.97 -9.56
C ARG A 470 -3.94 -5.32 -10.03
N GLY A 471 -2.78 -5.70 -9.44
CA GLY A 471 -1.47 -5.16 -9.79
C GLY A 471 -0.79 -4.37 -8.67
N PHE A 472 -1.39 -4.26 -7.48
CA PHE A 472 -0.72 -3.67 -6.33
C PHE A 472 0.30 -4.62 -5.70
N ARG A 473 1.41 -4.08 -5.22
CA ARG A 473 2.48 -4.79 -4.51
C ARG A 473 2.82 -3.98 -3.25
N PHE A 474 2.25 -4.39 -2.12
CA PHE A 474 2.54 -3.75 -0.85
C PHE A 474 3.83 -4.31 -0.26
N ASN A 475 4.74 -3.42 0.12
CA ASN A 475 5.95 -3.70 0.86
C ASN A 475 5.88 -2.87 2.14
N LEU A 476 5.56 -3.54 3.24
CA LEU A 476 5.29 -2.93 4.53
C LEU A 476 6.51 -3.10 5.43
N VAL A 477 7.11 -1.99 5.84
CA VAL A 477 8.29 -2.03 6.72
C VAL A 477 7.85 -1.68 8.14
N ILE A 478 8.13 -2.59 9.07
CA ILE A 478 7.77 -2.49 10.49
C ILE A 478 8.98 -2.82 11.38
N GLN A 479 8.86 -2.48 12.66
CA GLN A 479 9.88 -2.84 13.65
C GLN A 479 9.48 -4.10 14.43
N SER A 480 8.17 -4.29 14.65
CA SER A 480 7.60 -5.47 15.30
C SER A 480 6.18 -5.74 14.82
N TYR A 481 5.70 -6.98 14.98
CA TYR A 481 4.30 -7.32 14.69
C TYR A 481 3.31 -6.56 15.61
N GLY A 482 3.75 -6.20 16.82
CA GLY A 482 2.96 -5.43 17.77
C GLY A 482 2.50 -4.08 17.23
N GLN A 483 3.30 -3.43 16.39
CA GLN A 483 2.93 -2.15 15.76
C GLN A 483 1.67 -2.29 14.88
N ILE A 484 1.60 -3.34 14.06
CA ILE A 484 0.41 -3.57 13.22
C ILE A 484 -0.80 -3.89 14.10
N LYS A 485 -0.61 -4.69 15.16
CA LYS A 485 -1.70 -5.04 16.07
C LYS A 485 -2.27 -3.82 16.80
N THR A 486 -1.42 -2.90 17.20
CA THR A 486 -1.85 -1.64 17.84
C THR A 486 -2.65 -0.75 16.87
N LEU A 487 -2.25 -0.70 15.59
CA LEU A 487 -2.89 0.18 14.59
C LEU A 487 -4.18 -0.40 14.02
N TYR A 488 -4.25 -1.72 13.82
CA TYR A 488 -5.31 -2.37 13.04
C TYR A 488 -6.13 -3.40 13.84
N GLY A 489 -5.83 -3.60 15.13
CA GLY A 489 -6.58 -4.53 15.97
C GLY A 489 -6.65 -5.95 15.38
N ASP A 490 -7.86 -6.45 15.19
CA ASP A 490 -8.13 -7.80 14.64
C ASP A 490 -7.73 -7.95 13.16
N ASP A 491 -7.73 -6.87 12.39
CA ASP A 491 -7.29 -6.86 10.99
C ASP A 491 -5.78 -7.10 10.83
N ALA A 492 -5.00 -6.97 11.89
CA ALA A 492 -3.55 -7.13 11.87
C ALA A 492 -3.11 -8.50 11.35
N ASP A 493 -3.77 -9.58 11.80
CA ASP A 493 -3.42 -10.93 11.35
C ASP A 493 -3.78 -11.17 9.88
N THR A 494 -4.83 -10.53 9.38
CA THR A 494 -5.17 -10.52 7.96
C THR A 494 -4.10 -9.80 7.14
N ILE A 495 -3.64 -8.63 7.58
CA ILE A 495 -2.59 -7.86 6.91
C ILE A 495 -1.28 -8.66 6.87
N ILE A 496 -0.84 -9.20 8.02
CA ILE A 496 0.40 -9.99 8.13
C ILE A 496 0.31 -11.27 7.28
N GLY A 497 -0.82 -11.99 7.37
CA GLY A 497 -1.04 -13.25 6.68
C GLY A 497 -1.05 -13.15 5.16
N ASN A 498 -1.50 -12.01 4.61
CA ASN A 498 -1.48 -11.74 3.16
C ASN A 498 -0.10 -11.31 2.64
N CYS A 499 0.86 -10.96 3.52
CA CYS A 499 2.25 -10.73 3.15
C CYS A 499 2.98 -12.08 2.99
N SER A 500 2.86 -12.66 1.79
CA SER A 500 3.40 -14.00 1.48
C SER A 500 4.93 -14.10 1.60
N ASN A 501 5.64 -13.00 1.41
CA ASN A 501 7.06 -12.86 1.68
C ASN A 501 7.23 -12.10 3.00
N GLN A 502 7.93 -12.69 3.95
CA GLN A 502 8.32 -12.01 5.18
C GLN A 502 9.84 -12.00 5.30
N LEU A 503 10.41 -10.81 5.28
CA LEU A 503 11.85 -10.56 5.40
C LEU A 503 12.18 -10.08 6.80
N TYR A 504 13.02 -10.80 7.51
CA TYR A 504 13.51 -10.44 8.83
C TYR A 504 14.97 -9.97 8.73
N ILE A 505 15.23 -8.76 9.20
CA ILE A 505 16.58 -8.19 9.27
C ILE A 505 17.10 -8.25 10.70
N LEU A 506 16.41 -7.55 11.62
CA LEU A 506 16.75 -7.52 13.04
C LEU A 506 15.58 -6.95 13.84
N THR A 507 15.31 -7.51 15.03
CA THR A 507 14.41 -6.90 16.02
C THR A 507 14.92 -7.15 17.44
N GLU A 508 14.59 -6.27 18.36
CA GLU A 508 14.80 -6.46 19.80
C GLU A 508 13.53 -7.00 20.49
N ASP A 509 12.40 -7.05 19.78
CA ASP A 509 11.15 -7.59 20.30
C ASP A 509 11.16 -9.12 20.31
N VAL A 510 11.18 -9.69 21.51
CA VAL A 510 11.25 -11.15 21.73
C VAL A 510 10.05 -11.85 21.09
N SER A 511 8.84 -11.29 21.24
CA SER A 511 7.61 -11.90 20.71
C SER A 511 7.65 -12.01 19.19
N THR A 512 8.17 -10.99 18.51
CA THR A 512 8.39 -11.01 17.06
C THR A 512 9.43 -12.03 16.64
N ALA A 513 10.54 -12.15 17.38
CA ALA A 513 11.58 -13.15 17.11
C ALA A 513 11.06 -14.57 17.31
N GLU A 514 10.28 -14.83 18.37
CA GLU A 514 9.64 -16.13 18.64
C GLU A 514 8.64 -16.52 17.54
N ARG A 515 7.74 -15.60 17.16
CA ARG A 515 6.79 -15.82 16.06
C ARG A 515 7.52 -16.12 14.75
N PHE A 516 8.56 -15.37 14.42
CA PHE A 516 9.34 -15.56 13.20
C PHE A 516 10.11 -16.89 13.24
N SER A 517 10.76 -17.23 14.35
CA SER A 517 11.43 -18.52 14.57
C SER A 517 10.47 -19.72 14.36
N SER A 518 9.24 -19.61 14.89
CA SER A 518 8.21 -20.63 14.72
C SER A 518 7.83 -20.83 13.24
N MET A 519 7.80 -19.76 12.46
CA MET A 519 7.49 -19.80 11.01
C MET A 519 8.60 -20.48 10.20
N LEU A 520 9.85 -20.48 10.66
CA LEU A 520 10.96 -21.19 10.01
C LEU A 520 10.83 -22.70 10.12
N GLY A 521 10.08 -23.17 11.11
CA GLY A 521 9.90 -24.58 11.40
C GLY A 521 11.05 -25.20 12.20
N LYS A 522 10.96 -26.49 12.42
CA LYS A 522 11.87 -27.26 13.29
C LYS A 522 12.66 -28.28 12.49
N LYS A 523 13.84 -28.61 12.98
CA LYS A 523 14.68 -29.71 12.49
C LYS A 523 15.03 -30.66 13.62
N THR A 524 15.22 -31.93 13.29
CA THR A 524 15.73 -32.93 14.20
C THR A 524 17.23 -32.74 14.37
N ILE A 525 17.72 -32.74 15.60
CA ILE A 525 19.14 -32.75 15.93
C ILE A 525 19.45 -33.96 16.80
N THR A 526 20.66 -34.52 16.67
CA THR A 526 21.16 -35.56 17.57
C THR A 526 21.88 -34.88 18.72
N ASP A 527 21.37 -35.07 19.94
CA ASP A 527 21.99 -34.58 21.16
C ASP A 527 22.81 -35.71 21.78
N ARG A 528 24.05 -35.40 22.15
CA ARG A 528 25.02 -36.33 22.68
C ARG A 528 25.42 -35.94 24.10
N SER A 529 25.01 -36.73 25.06
CA SER A 529 25.36 -36.56 26.45
C SER A 529 26.49 -37.51 26.82
N ARG A 530 27.47 -37.04 27.61
CA ARG A 530 28.61 -37.82 28.11
C ARG A 530 28.52 -37.84 29.62
N SER A 531 28.49 -39.07 30.18
CA SER A 531 28.63 -39.28 31.61
C SER A 531 29.86 -40.18 31.94
N GLY A 532 30.51 -39.92 33.05
CA GLY A 532 31.65 -40.69 33.51
C GLY A 532 32.52 -39.94 34.54
N LYS A 533 33.34 -40.63 35.34
CA LYS A 533 34.23 -40.00 36.31
C LYS A 533 35.32 -39.20 35.60
N PHE A 534 35.82 -38.14 36.25
CA PHE A 534 36.73 -37.12 35.68
C PHE A 534 38.01 -37.68 35.00
N LEU A 535 38.52 -38.79 35.44
CA LEU A 535 39.76 -39.42 34.90
C LEU A 535 39.50 -40.82 34.32
N SER A 536 38.27 -41.25 34.13
CA SER A 536 37.95 -42.56 33.57
C SER A 536 38.12 -42.59 32.05
N THR A 537 38.74 -43.62 31.52
CA THR A 537 38.77 -43.94 30.09
C THR A 537 37.45 -44.44 29.56
N ASP A 538 36.61 -45.02 30.44
CA ASP A 538 35.29 -45.54 30.11
C ASP A 538 34.19 -44.46 30.37
N LYS A 539 33.95 -43.65 29.37
CA LYS A 539 32.83 -42.68 29.37
C LYS A 539 31.67 -43.25 28.58
N SER A 540 30.52 -43.34 29.24
CA SER A 540 29.27 -43.68 28.58
C SER A 540 28.83 -42.51 27.72
N VAL A 541 28.44 -42.76 26.46
CA VAL A 541 27.88 -41.80 25.53
C VAL A 541 26.43 -42.21 25.26
N SER A 542 25.50 -41.37 25.63
CA SER A 542 24.07 -41.51 25.30
C SER A 542 23.71 -40.57 24.18
N GLU A 543 23.05 -41.06 23.16
CA GLU A 543 22.52 -40.28 22.04
C GLU A 543 21.01 -40.24 22.10
N SER A 544 20.44 -39.08 21.95
CA SER A 544 19.00 -38.84 21.84
C SER A 544 18.72 -37.88 20.70
N VAL A 545 17.54 -37.99 20.11
CA VAL A 545 17.06 -37.05 19.12
C VAL A 545 16.18 -36.01 19.78
N LYS A 546 16.37 -34.74 19.43
CA LYS A 546 15.59 -33.61 19.94
C LYS A 546 15.13 -32.71 18.80
N GLU A 547 14.06 -31.98 19.04
CA GLU A 547 13.65 -30.90 18.15
C GLU A 547 14.47 -29.65 18.41
N ARG A 548 14.76 -28.90 17.36
CA ARG A 548 15.34 -27.55 17.43
C ARG A 548 14.75 -26.69 16.35
N ALA A 549 14.38 -25.45 16.66
CA ALA A 549 14.01 -24.48 15.65
C ALA A 549 15.15 -24.32 14.62
N LEU A 550 14.82 -24.05 13.37
CA LEU A 550 15.82 -23.89 12.30
C LEU A 550 16.77 -22.73 12.61
N LEU A 551 16.25 -21.63 13.17
CA LEU A 551 16.97 -20.60 13.93
C LEU A 551 16.19 -20.32 15.22
N MET A 552 16.91 -20.27 16.34
CA MET A 552 16.33 -19.89 17.63
C MET A 552 16.06 -18.40 17.71
N PRO A 553 15.12 -17.93 18.54
CA PRO A 553 14.84 -16.49 18.69
C PRO A 553 16.08 -15.65 19.03
N ASP A 554 16.94 -16.15 19.91
CA ASP A 554 18.19 -15.47 20.29
C ASP A 554 19.22 -15.40 19.15
N GLU A 555 19.20 -16.36 18.22
CA GLU A 555 20.04 -16.33 17.02
C GLU A 555 19.52 -15.29 16.02
N LEU A 556 18.19 -15.17 15.88
CA LEU A 556 17.55 -14.12 15.05
C LEU A 556 17.85 -12.71 15.58
N MET A 557 17.84 -12.52 16.89
CA MET A 557 18.13 -11.23 17.54
C MET A 557 19.63 -10.85 17.44
N LYS A 558 20.49 -11.73 16.95
CA LYS A 558 21.96 -11.53 16.82
C LYS A 558 22.45 -11.66 15.38
N LEU A 559 21.56 -11.48 14.39
CA LEU A 559 21.97 -11.48 12.98
C LEU A 559 22.97 -10.39 12.71
N LYS A 560 23.98 -10.72 11.92
CA LYS A 560 25.05 -9.78 11.55
C LYS A 560 24.56 -8.83 10.48
N GLU A 561 25.25 -7.70 10.39
CA GLU A 561 24.99 -6.72 9.35
C GLU A 561 25.04 -7.33 7.94
N GLY A 562 24.00 -7.08 7.15
CA GLY A 562 23.79 -7.69 5.82
C GLY A 562 23.17 -9.08 5.82
N GLU A 563 23.06 -9.76 6.96
CA GLU A 563 22.31 -10.99 7.07
C GLU A 563 20.83 -10.73 7.15
N SER A 564 20.02 -11.65 6.62
CA SER A 564 18.57 -11.60 6.70
C SER A 564 17.94 -12.97 6.48
N VAL A 565 16.73 -13.14 6.95
CA VAL A 565 15.99 -14.40 6.76
C VAL A 565 14.67 -14.11 6.06
N VAL A 566 14.33 -14.90 5.02
CA VAL A 566 13.10 -14.72 4.23
C VAL A 566 12.24 -15.97 4.32
N VAL A 567 11.02 -15.81 4.79
CA VAL A 567 9.96 -16.82 4.71
C VAL A 567 9.09 -16.55 3.47
N ARG A 568 8.67 -17.60 2.78
CA ARG A 568 7.99 -17.53 1.47
C ARG A 568 6.82 -18.49 1.44
N ALA A 569 5.69 -18.11 1.99
CA ALA A 569 4.54 -19.03 2.14
C ALA A 569 3.98 -19.54 0.80
N ASN A 570 3.96 -18.72 -0.25
CA ASN A 570 3.27 -19.02 -1.50
C ASN A 570 4.18 -19.47 -2.66
N LYS A 571 5.49 -19.66 -2.45
CA LYS A 571 6.41 -20.07 -3.52
C LYS A 571 6.35 -21.59 -3.74
N ARG A 572 5.43 -22.02 -4.59
CA ARG A 572 5.18 -23.47 -4.84
C ARG A 572 5.71 -23.98 -6.17
N GLN A 573 6.25 -23.10 -7.01
CA GLN A 573 6.80 -23.44 -8.33
C GLN A 573 8.12 -22.73 -8.58
N ASP A 574 9.01 -23.39 -9.32
CA ASP A 574 10.22 -22.79 -9.86
C ASP A 574 9.94 -22.00 -11.16
N LYS A 575 10.99 -21.40 -11.76
CA LYS A 575 10.87 -20.63 -13.02
C LYS A 575 10.40 -21.47 -14.22
N LYS A 576 10.48 -22.80 -14.15
CA LYS A 576 10.06 -23.74 -15.19
C LYS A 576 8.68 -24.35 -14.88
N GLY A 577 7.96 -23.86 -13.87
CA GLY A 577 6.64 -24.36 -13.45
C GLY A 577 6.67 -25.70 -12.67
N ARG A 578 7.85 -26.21 -12.30
CA ARG A 578 7.95 -27.46 -11.53
C ARG A 578 7.59 -27.20 -10.08
N LYS A 579 6.81 -28.12 -9.48
CA LYS A 579 6.43 -28.03 -8.07
C LYS A 579 7.65 -28.06 -7.15
N ILE A 580 7.67 -27.20 -6.14
CA ILE A 580 8.69 -27.13 -5.12
C ILE A 580 8.06 -27.02 -3.73
N VAL A 581 8.80 -27.42 -2.71
CA VAL A 581 8.49 -27.11 -1.32
C VAL A 581 9.16 -25.79 -0.97
N PRO A 582 8.43 -24.79 -0.48
CA PRO A 582 9.01 -23.50 -0.13
C PRO A 582 9.89 -23.63 1.12
N LYS A 583 11.19 -23.52 0.96
CA LYS A 583 12.15 -23.46 2.05
C LYS A 583 12.47 -22.02 2.42
N PRO A 584 12.63 -21.66 3.69
CA PRO A 584 13.11 -20.34 4.07
C PRO A 584 14.51 -20.08 3.49
N ILE A 585 14.84 -18.80 3.29
CA ILE A 585 16.15 -18.36 2.81
C ILE A 585 16.90 -17.75 4.00
N PHE A 586 18.12 -18.18 4.24
CA PHE A 586 19.03 -17.48 5.13
C PHE A 586 20.13 -16.80 4.29
N ASN A 587 20.02 -15.48 4.18
CA ASN A 587 21.00 -14.67 3.49
C ASN A 587 22.20 -14.42 4.41
N THR A 588 23.30 -15.09 4.14
CA THR A 588 24.55 -14.98 4.91
C THR A 588 25.76 -15.22 4.01
N GLY A 589 26.91 -14.67 4.33
CA GLY A 589 28.15 -14.83 3.56
C GLY A 589 27.98 -14.37 2.11
N VAL A 590 28.02 -15.31 1.16
CA VAL A 590 27.91 -15.00 -0.29
C VAL A 590 26.52 -14.51 -0.73
N THR A 591 25.51 -14.71 0.10
CA THR A 591 24.13 -14.25 -0.16
C THR A 591 23.73 -13.04 0.70
N ALA A 592 24.61 -12.53 1.57
CA ALA A 592 24.38 -11.33 2.36
C ALA A 592 24.16 -10.10 1.46
N SER A 593 23.27 -9.20 1.86
CA SER A 593 22.98 -7.97 1.12
C SER A 593 24.07 -6.93 1.33
N LYS A 594 24.41 -6.21 0.26
CA LYS A 594 25.28 -5.03 0.33
C LYS A 594 24.45 -3.79 0.66
N ALA A 595 25.08 -2.83 1.33
CA ALA A 595 24.50 -1.52 1.53
C ALA A 595 24.55 -0.68 0.24
N ARG A 596 23.65 0.28 0.08
CA ARG A 596 23.59 1.21 -1.05
C ARG A 596 24.94 1.86 -1.35
N TYR A 597 25.62 2.38 -0.33
CA TYR A 597 26.89 3.06 -0.48
C TYR A 597 28.03 2.17 -1.03
N GLU A 598 27.86 0.84 -0.99
CA GLU A 598 28.85 -0.08 -1.55
C GLU A 598 28.75 -0.26 -3.07
N TYR A 599 27.56 -0.01 -3.69
CA TYR A 599 27.35 -0.33 -5.10
C TYR A 599 26.37 0.59 -5.86
N LEU A 600 25.61 1.45 -5.15
CA LEU A 600 24.61 2.38 -5.71
C LEU A 600 24.90 3.85 -5.37
N ALA A 601 26.05 4.18 -4.75
CA ALA A 601 26.35 5.53 -4.30
C ALA A 601 26.31 6.57 -5.42
N ASP A 602 26.75 6.20 -6.63
CA ASP A 602 26.77 7.10 -7.80
C ASP A 602 25.37 7.43 -8.32
N ASP A 603 24.42 6.48 -8.18
CA ASP A 603 23.05 6.63 -8.67
C ASP A 603 22.11 7.26 -7.64
N PHE A 604 22.41 7.11 -6.34
CA PHE A 604 21.60 7.58 -5.22
C PHE A 604 22.46 8.40 -4.25
N ASP A 605 22.53 9.70 -4.53
CA ASP A 605 23.34 10.65 -3.74
C ASP A 605 22.54 11.17 -2.54
N THR A 606 22.94 10.75 -1.34
CA THR A 606 22.31 11.17 -0.07
C THR A 606 22.83 12.48 0.50
N SER A 607 23.71 13.21 -0.22
CA SER A 607 24.18 14.53 0.21
C SER A 607 23.16 15.65 -0.03
N LYS A 608 22.15 15.40 -0.86
CA LYS A 608 21.10 16.38 -1.23
C LYS A 608 19.99 16.42 -0.20
N SER A 609 19.40 17.60 -0.03
CA SER A 609 18.16 17.79 0.74
C SER A 609 16.95 17.70 -0.19
N PHE A 610 15.83 17.19 0.33
CA PHE A 610 14.55 17.24 -0.40
C PHE A 610 14.07 18.69 -0.66
N LEU A 611 14.55 19.65 0.12
CA LEU A 611 14.26 21.07 -0.09
C LEU A 611 14.90 21.64 -1.36
N ASP A 612 15.94 21.01 -1.86
CA ASP A 612 16.65 21.42 -3.07
C ASP A 612 16.01 20.88 -4.36
N LEU A 613 15.00 20.00 -4.22
CA LEU A 613 14.33 19.40 -5.36
C LEU A 613 13.48 20.45 -6.14
N PRO A 614 13.51 20.42 -7.48
CA PRO A 614 12.75 21.34 -8.34
C PRO A 614 11.28 20.88 -8.42
N ILE A 615 10.53 21.12 -7.34
CA ILE A 615 9.12 20.74 -7.26
C ILE A 615 8.28 21.89 -7.78
N VAL A 616 7.43 21.61 -8.77
CA VAL A 616 6.44 22.56 -9.27
C VAL A 616 5.23 22.54 -8.34
N SER A 617 4.90 23.69 -7.76
CA SER A 617 3.75 23.86 -6.87
C SER A 617 3.04 25.17 -7.19
N ASN A 618 1.71 25.16 -7.15
CA ASN A 618 0.89 26.37 -7.31
C ASN A 618 0.57 27.04 -5.96
N HIS A 619 1.15 26.56 -4.88
CA HIS A 619 0.83 26.96 -3.51
C HIS A 619 0.88 28.49 -3.29
N ASP A 620 1.94 29.15 -3.80
CA ASP A 620 2.15 30.59 -3.60
C ASP A 620 1.19 31.45 -4.43
N GLN A 621 0.59 30.89 -5.48
CA GLN A 621 -0.36 31.58 -6.37
C GLN A 621 -1.80 31.55 -5.83
N ILE A 622 -2.10 30.66 -4.87
CA ILE A 622 -3.45 30.45 -4.34
C ILE A 622 -3.72 31.44 -3.22
N ARG A 623 -4.81 32.22 -3.34
CA ARG A 623 -5.38 32.99 -2.24
C ARG A 623 -6.60 32.27 -1.68
N LEU A 624 -6.82 32.35 -0.36
CA LEU A 624 -7.90 31.63 0.29
C LEU A 624 -9.28 32.12 -0.16
N GLU A 625 -9.38 33.39 -0.51
CA GLU A 625 -10.61 34.02 -1.01
C GLU A 625 -11.07 33.42 -2.35
N ASP A 626 -10.13 32.98 -3.19
CA ASP A 626 -10.43 32.41 -4.50
C ASP A 626 -10.95 30.98 -4.41
N ILE A 627 -10.55 30.24 -3.35
CA ILE A 627 -10.86 28.82 -3.17
C ILE A 627 -11.97 28.54 -2.15
N VAL A 628 -12.43 29.55 -1.43
CA VAL A 628 -13.49 29.38 -0.43
C VAL A 628 -14.87 29.37 -1.08
N TYR A 629 -15.71 28.41 -0.68
CA TYR A 629 -17.12 28.43 -1.00
C TYR A 629 -17.85 29.36 -0.04
N THR A 630 -18.54 30.31 -0.60
CA THR A 630 -19.56 31.13 0.08
C THR A 630 -20.90 30.69 -0.46
N ALA A 631 -21.78 30.21 0.43
CA ALA A 631 -23.16 29.94 0.01
C ALA A 631 -23.72 31.23 -0.63
N LYS A 632 -24.56 31.08 -1.63
CA LYS A 632 -25.38 32.20 -2.06
C LYS A 632 -26.10 32.71 -0.80
N SER A 633 -25.50 33.71 -0.18
CA SER A 633 -26.12 34.46 0.90
C SER A 633 -27.06 35.49 0.27
N ASP A 634 -27.85 36.15 1.10
CA ASP A 634 -28.64 37.31 0.67
C ASP A 634 -27.82 38.38 -0.05
N GLU A 635 -26.49 38.36 0.06
CA GLU A 635 -25.58 39.22 -0.71
C GLU A 635 -25.67 39.04 -2.24
N ASP A 636 -25.95 37.85 -2.75
CA ASP A 636 -26.19 37.62 -4.19
C ASP A 636 -27.47 38.32 -4.68
N VAL A 637 -28.36 38.62 -3.75
CA VAL A 637 -29.60 39.38 -4.01
C VAL A 637 -29.32 40.84 -4.24
N TYR A 638 -28.20 41.36 -3.70
CA TYR A 638 -27.74 42.76 -3.87
C TYR A 638 -26.78 42.92 -5.04
N VAL A 639 -26.32 41.84 -5.68
CA VAL A 639 -25.50 41.95 -6.91
C VAL A 639 -26.38 42.37 -8.06
N ARG A 640 -25.88 43.27 -8.89
CA ARG A 640 -26.61 43.73 -10.07
C ARG A 640 -26.83 42.63 -11.08
N MET A 641 -28.01 42.59 -11.69
CA MET A 641 -28.38 41.53 -12.64
C MET A 641 -27.40 41.39 -13.80
N ARG A 642 -26.79 42.50 -14.31
CA ARG A 642 -25.77 42.46 -15.37
C ARG A 642 -24.47 41.79 -14.98
N ASP A 643 -24.14 41.75 -13.67
CA ASP A 643 -22.89 41.17 -13.15
C ASP A 643 -23.03 39.69 -12.87
N MET A 644 -24.29 39.19 -12.76
CA MET A 644 -24.61 37.78 -12.51
C MET A 644 -25.14 37.03 -13.70
N LEU A 645 -25.85 37.72 -14.61
CA LEU A 645 -26.51 37.10 -15.75
C LEU A 645 -25.79 37.48 -17.04
N ASP A 646 -25.67 36.50 -17.94
CA ASP A 646 -25.19 36.79 -19.29
C ASP A 646 -26.18 37.64 -20.09
N THR A 647 -25.67 38.29 -21.12
CA THR A 647 -26.46 39.18 -21.97
C THR A 647 -27.66 38.50 -22.63
N ALA A 648 -27.57 37.20 -22.95
CA ALA A 648 -28.65 36.43 -23.56
C ALA A 648 -29.80 36.20 -22.55
N THR A 649 -29.46 35.89 -21.33
CA THR A 649 -30.41 35.72 -20.21
C THR A 649 -31.10 37.02 -19.86
N LEU A 650 -30.37 38.14 -19.75
CA LEU A 650 -30.93 39.48 -19.53
C LEU A 650 -31.89 39.88 -20.65
N ASN A 651 -31.52 39.68 -21.90
CA ASN A 651 -32.37 39.97 -23.04
C ASN A 651 -33.63 39.10 -23.04
N ARG A 652 -33.52 37.86 -22.58
CA ARG A 652 -34.71 36.96 -22.42
C ARG A 652 -35.67 37.49 -21.36
N LEU A 653 -35.15 37.92 -20.21
CA LEU A 653 -35.98 38.54 -19.15
C LEU A 653 -36.65 39.82 -19.65
N LYS A 654 -35.90 40.70 -20.30
CA LYS A 654 -36.46 41.90 -20.92
C LYS A 654 -37.60 41.56 -21.91
N SER A 655 -37.42 40.49 -22.70
CA SER A 655 -38.44 40.04 -23.66
C SER A 655 -39.73 39.54 -23.00
N LEU A 656 -39.63 38.88 -21.84
CA LEU A 656 -40.77 38.40 -21.10
C LEU A 656 -41.61 39.50 -20.50
N ILE A 657 -41.00 40.63 -20.15
CA ILE A 657 -41.62 41.78 -19.50
C ILE A 657 -42.17 42.80 -20.55
N ARG A 658 -41.44 42.95 -21.66
CA ARG A 658 -41.70 43.99 -22.67
C ARG A 658 -43.14 44.07 -23.14
N LYS A 659 -43.76 42.91 -23.40
CA LYS A 659 -45.14 42.85 -23.94
C LYS A 659 -46.16 43.38 -22.95
N ASP A 660 -46.02 43.08 -21.67
CA ASP A 660 -46.93 43.52 -20.64
C ASP A 660 -46.73 45.01 -20.32
N LEU A 661 -45.50 45.49 -20.26
CA LEU A 661 -45.16 46.88 -20.08
C LEU A 661 -45.73 47.76 -21.23
N SER A 662 -45.57 47.30 -22.48
CA SER A 662 -46.07 48.02 -23.65
C SER A 662 -47.59 48.08 -23.77
N ASN A 663 -48.28 47.16 -23.12
CA ASN A 663 -49.77 47.08 -23.08
C ASN A 663 -50.37 47.73 -21.83
N SER A 664 -49.52 48.32 -20.97
CA SER A 664 -49.97 48.99 -19.75
C SER A 664 -50.67 50.33 -20.08
N ILE A 665 -51.80 50.54 -19.47
CA ILE A 665 -52.50 51.82 -19.54
C ILE A 665 -51.84 52.90 -18.67
N ARG A 666 -50.92 52.46 -17.73
CA ARG A 666 -50.27 53.29 -16.72
C ARG A 666 -48.91 53.80 -17.12
N LEU A 667 -48.28 53.23 -18.17
CA LEU A 667 -46.94 53.61 -18.65
C LEU A 667 -46.98 54.05 -20.09
N ASN A 668 -46.25 55.12 -20.39
CA ASN A 668 -46.06 55.53 -21.79
C ASN A 668 -44.91 54.71 -22.43
N ALA A 669 -44.72 54.85 -23.75
CA ALA A 669 -43.72 54.04 -24.48
C ALA A 669 -42.26 54.39 -24.07
N GLU A 670 -41.99 55.61 -23.71
CA GLU A 670 -40.66 56.06 -23.26
C GLU A 670 -40.32 55.51 -21.87
N GLU A 671 -41.26 55.55 -20.93
CA GLU A 671 -41.14 54.99 -19.58
C GLU A 671 -40.91 53.45 -19.63
N SER A 672 -41.67 52.76 -20.49
CA SER A 672 -41.49 51.32 -20.70
C SER A 672 -40.08 50.96 -21.22
N ILE A 673 -39.51 51.76 -22.10
CA ILE A 673 -38.13 51.61 -22.62
C ILE A 673 -37.11 51.87 -21.51
N GLN A 674 -37.27 52.99 -20.78
CA GLN A 674 -36.37 53.34 -19.66
C GLN A 674 -36.34 52.27 -18.59
N ILE A 675 -37.46 51.69 -18.21
CA ILE A 675 -37.55 50.59 -17.24
C ILE A 675 -36.81 49.35 -17.75
N LEU A 676 -36.98 48.98 -19.04
CA LEU A 676 -36.26 47.85 -19.62
C LEU A 676 -34.71 48.05 -19.67
N ASP A 677 -34.26 49.29 -19.90
CA ASP A 677 -32.84 49.62 -19.91
C ASP A 677 -32.25 49.64 -18.51
N MET A 678 -33.04 50.00 -17.50
CA MET A 678 -32.61 49.97 -16.08
C MET A 678 -32.56 48.57 -15.45
N LEU A 679 -33.25 47.58 -16.03
CA LEU A 679 -33.24 46.21 -15.49
C LEU A 679 -31.85 45.62 -15.29
N ASP A 680 -30.89 46.01 -16.10
CA ASP A 680 -29.50 45.55 -16.00
C ASP A 680 -28.79 46.05 -14.72
N LEU A 681 -29.26 47.19 -14.21
CA LEU A 681 -28.72 47.87 -13.03
C LEU A 681 -29.40 47.42 -11.74
N PHE A 682 -30.56 46.75 -11.83
CA PHE A 682 -31.26 46.25 -10.64
C PHE A 682 -30.51 45.15 -9.99
N THR A 683 -30.52 45.12 -8.64
CA THR A 683 -30.22 43.93 -7.89
C THR A 683 -31.38 42.89 -8.03
N PHE A 684 -31.14 41.65 -7.71
CA PHE A 684 -32.22 40.63 -7.72
C PHE A 684 -33.36 41.03 -6.82
N GLN A 685 -33.11 41.63 -5.66
CA GLN A 685 -34.14 42.07 -4.73
C GLN A 685 -34.92 43.27 -5.34
N GLN A 686 -34.30 44.21 -5.95
CA GLN A 686 -34.95 45.33 -6.65
C GLN A 686 -35.80 44.84 -7.84
N PHE A 687 -35.25 43.88 -8.61
CA PHE A 687 -35.97 43.25 -9.70
C PHE A 687 -37.23 42.51 -9.21
N PHE A 688 -37.10 41.78 -8.11
CA PHE A 688 -38.23 41.09 -7.52
C PHE A 688 -39.29 42.07 -7.03
N SER A 689 -38.91 43.12 -6.29
CA SER A 689 -39.80 44.13 -5.82
C SER A 689 -40.54 44.81 -7.00
N PHE A 690 -39.82 45.08 -8.06
CA PHE A 690 -40.39 45.61 -9.29
C PHE A 690 -41.42 44.66 -9.90
N ILE A 691 -41.12 43.38 -10.05
CA ILE A 691 -42.02 42.37 -10.65
C ILE A 691 -43.26 42.16 -9.79
N CYS A 692 -43.14 42.18 -8.47
CA CYS A 692 -44.25 41.87 -7.55
C CYS A 692 -45.16 43.10 -7.33
N TYR A 693 -44.60 44.26 -7.15
CA TYR A 693 -45.31 45.42 -6.63
C TYR A 693 -45.59 46.50 -7.65
N TYR A 694 -44.64 46.73 -8.54
CA TYR A 694 -44.65 47.94 -9.38
C TYR A 694 -44.93 47.66 -10.86
N ALA A 695 -44.49 46.52 -11.37
CA ALA A 695 -44.68 46.22 -12.78
C ALA A 695 -46.12 45.81 -13.09
N PRO A 696 -46.77 46.43 -14.08
CA PRO A 696 -48.13 46.09 -14.52
C PRO A 696 -48.09 44.79 -15.33
N LEU A 697 -47.74 43.68 -14.68
CA LEU A 697 -47.57 42.38 -15.29
C LEU A 697 -48.81 41.49 -15.02
N SER A 698 -49.18 40.71 -16.03
CA SER A 698 -50.18 39.66 -15.84
C SER A 698 -49.66 38.57 -14.91
N THR A 699 -50.57 37.92 -14.18
CA THR A 699 -50.21 36.78 -13.30
C THR A 699 -49.45 35.68 -14.04
N ARG A 700 -49.76 35.44 -15.29
CA ARG A 700 -49.09 34.44 -16.14
C ARG A 700 -47.63 34.85 -16.43
N SER A 701 -47.37 36.11 -16.70
CA SER A 701 -46.04 36.65 -16.97
C SER A 701 -45.16 36.61 -15.73
N ARG A 702 -45.71 36.99 -14.56
CA ARG A 702 -45.00 36.88 -13.26
C ARG A 702 -44.61 35.42 -12.96
N LEU A 703 -45.49 34.44 -13.14
CA LEU A 703 -45.18 33.04 -12.96
C LEU A 703 -44.09 32.54 -13.92
N ASN A 704 -44.10 32.95 -15.17
CA ASN A 704 -43.07 32.59 -16.15
C ASN A 704 -41.70 33.16 -15.79
N ILE A 705 -41.68 34.42 -15.33
CA ILE A 705 -40.47 35.07 -14.87
C ILE A 705 -39.89 34.36 -13.65
N PHE A 706 -40.71 34.04 -12.63
CA PHE A 706 -40.27 33.29 -11.46
C PHE A 706 -39.76 31.92 -11.82
N LYS A 707 -40.45 31.17 -12.67
CA LYS A 707 -39.97 29.87 -13.14
C LYS A 707 -38.65 29.95 -13.88
N TYR A 708 -38.42 31.01 -14.65
CA TYR A 708 -37.17 31.24 -15.33
C TYR A 708 -36.04 31.59 -14.33
N MET A 709 -36.37 32.39 -13.32
CA MET A 709 -35.43 32.78 -12.26
C MET A 709 -35.04 31.63 -11.32
N GLU A 710 -35.85 30.56 -11.22
CA GLU A 710 -35.52 29.34 -10.46
C GLU A 710 -34.19 28.70 -10.89
N THR A 711 -33.75 28.95 -12.10
CA THR A 711 -32.47 28.48 -12.62
C THR A 711 -31.27 29.23 -12.01
N TYR A 712 -31.47 30.44 -11.52
CA TYR A 712 -30.40 31.35 -11.06
C TYR A 712 -30.44 31.64 -9.55
N LEU A 713 -31.59 31.48 -8.91
CA LEU A 713 -31.85 31.75 -7.50
C LEU A 713 -32.21 30.46 -6.75
N SER A 714 -31.86 30.42 -5.46
CA SER A 714 -32.26 29.28 -4.61
C SER A 714 -33.81 29.18 -4.54
N LYS A 715 -34.30 27.96 -4.46
CA LYS A 715 -35.76 27.67 -4.43
C LYS A 715 -36.46 28.33 -3.23
N SER A 716 -35.75 28.44 -2.08
CA SER A 716 -36.25 29.10 -0.87
C SER A 716 -36.49 30.60 -1.08
N VAL A 717 -35.59 31.31 -1.74
CA VAL A 717 -35.73 32.73 -2.06
C VAL A 717 -36.94 32.93 -2.94
N ILE A 718 -37.12 32.09 -3.97
CA ILE A 718 -38.24 32.17 -4.88
C ILE A 718 -39.56 31.80 -4.18
N GLU A 719 -39.60 30.82 -3.30
CA GLU A 719 -40.81 30.48 -2.52
C GLU A 719 -41.17 31.61 -1.56
N THR A 720 -40.20 32.19 -0.85
CA THR A 720 -40.44 33.37 0.00
C THR A 720 -41.02 34.54 -0.83
N TRP A 721 -40.51 34.73 -2.05
CA TRP A 721 -41.03 35.76 -2.94
C TRP A 721 -42.45 35.45 -3.45
N LYS A 722 -42.73 34.16 -3.75
CA LYS A 722 -44.09 33.72 -4.14
C LYS A 722 -45.09 33.92 -3.01
N GLU A 723 -44.72 33.59 -1.76
CA GLU A 723 -45.56 33.81 -0.57
C GLU A 723 -45.82 35.30 -0.32
N LYS A 724 -44.81 36.15 -0.41
CA LYS A 724 -44.98 37.59 -0.30
C LYS A 724 -45.90 38.17 -1.41
N ALA A 725 -45.71 37.68 -2.66
CA ALA A 725 -46.58 38.05 -3.77
C ALA A 725 -48.02 37.58 -3.60
N ALA A 726 -48.28 36.41 -2.99
CA ALA A 726 -49.60 35.91 -2.71
C ALA A 726 -50.31 36.72 -1.61
N LYS A 727 -49.59 37.07 -0.52
CA LYS A 727 -50.14 37.94 0.55
C LYS A 727 -50.51 39.32 0.05
N LEU A 728 -49.83 39.84 -0.90
CA LEU A 728 -50.17 41.15 -1.49
C LEU A 728 -51.36 41.09 -2.39
N ARG A 729 -51.63 39.99 -3.09
CA ARG A 729 -52.90 39.81 -3.85
C ARG A 729 -54.13 39.82 -2.95
N GLU A 730 -54.05 39.19 -1.78
CA GLU A 730 -55.13 39.22 -0.80
C GLU A 730 -55.42 40.66 -0.30
N LEU A 731 -54.38 41.52 -0.26
CA LEU A 731 -54.51 42.93 0.06
C LEU A 731 -55.05 43.77 -1.11
N GLU A 732 -54.56 43.50 -2.33
CA GLU A 732 -55.00 44.19 -3.57
C GLU A 732 -56.49 43.87 -3.94
N GLU A 733 -57.00 42.72 -3.60
CA GLU A 733 -58.41 42.39 -3.82
C GLU A 733 -59.36 43.12 -2.86
N ASN A 734 -58.85 43.74 -1.82
CA ASN A 734 -59.66 44.41 -0.79
C ASN A 734 -59.56 45.98 -0.78
N GLU A 735 -58.65 46.60 -1.57
CA GLU A 735 -58.50 48.04 -1.58
C GLU A 735 -58.28 48.60 -3.01
N THR A 736 -58.96 49.70 -3.36
CA THR A 736 -58.65 50.53 -4.54
C THR A 736 -57.38 51.32 -4.32
N PRO A 737 -56.43 51.38 -5.27
CA PRO A 737 -55.12 52.07 -5.10
C PRO A 737 -55.33 53.58 -4.81
N SER A 738 -54.74 54.07 -3.75
CA SER A 738 -54.74 55.48 -3.39
C SER A 738 -53.55 56.23 -4.07
N ASP A 739 -53.70 57.55 -4.26
CA ASP A 739 -52.69 58.42 -4.86
C ASP A 739 -51.33 58.44 -4.10
N VAL A 740 -51.32 57.94 -2.88
CA VAL A 740 -50.09 57.80 -2.05
C VAL A 740 -49.17 56.69 -2.57
N GLU A 741 -49.67 55.62 -3.16
CA GLU A 741 -48.85 54.51 -3.69
C GLU A 741 -48.15 54.84 -5.01
N MET A 742 -48.71 55.79 -5.76
CA MET A 742 -48.03 56.30 -6.97
C MET A 742 -46.83 57.18 -6.62
N HIS A 743 -46.85 57.90 -5.51
CA HIS A 743 -45.70 58.68 -5.03
C HIS A 743 -44.58 57.77 -4.48
N GLU A 744 -44.90 56.68 -3.84
CA GLU A 744 -43.91 55.68 -3.37
C GLU A 744 -43.22 54.96 -4.51
N TYR A 745 -43.89 54.75 -5.66
CA TYR A 745 -43.30 54.15 -6.86
C TYR A 745 -42.23 55.09 -7.52
N ASP A 746 -42.58 56.38 -7.68
CA ASP A 746 -41.65 57.37 -8.20
C ASP A 746 -40.46 57.58 -7.29
N ASP A 747 -40.68 57.58 -5.99
CA ASP A 747 -39.63 57.67 -4.99
C ASP A 747 -38.77 56.39 -4.94
N TRP A 748 -39.37 55.21 -5.16
CA TRP A 748 -38.60 53.97 -5.23
C TRP A 748 -37.72 53.94 -6.48
N ILE A 749 -38.21 54.35 -7.66
CA ILE A 749 -37.42 54.44 -8.89
C ILE A 749 -36.27 55.46 -8.71
N LYS A 750 -36.55 56.59 -8.11
CA LYS A 750 -35.52 57.66 -7.83
C LYS A 750 -34.42 57.13 -6.89
N ARG A 751 -34.75 56.38 -5.86
CA ARG A 751 -33.78 55.74 -4.96
C ARG A 751 -32.99 54.63 -5.65
N ALA A 752 -33.62 53.74 -6.40
CA ALA A 752 -32.93 52.68 -7.14
C ALA A 752 -31.97 53.21 -8.21
N VAL A 753 -32.29 54.37 -8.82
CA VAL A 753 -31.43 55.03 -9.80
C VAL A 753 -30.38 55.93 -9.14
N GLY A 754 -30.72 56.58 -8.01
CA GLY A 754 -29.80 57.45 -7.26
C GLY A 754 -28.64 56.72 -6.62
N GLU A 755 -28.91 55.57 -6.02
CA GLU A 755 -27.87 54.69 -5.44
C GLU A 755 -26.91 54.09 -6.49
N SER A 756 -27.26 54.17 -7.79
CA SER A 756 -26.37 53.70 -8.86
C SER A 756 -25.29 54.71 -9.28
N HIS A 757 -25.32 55.95 -8.77
CA HIS A 757 -24.38 56.99 -9.12
C HIS A 757 -23.33 57.32 -8.04
N GLU A 758 -23.40 56.72 -6.84
CA GLU A 758 -22.49 56.97 -5.71
C GLU A 758 -21.60 55.77 -5.32
N VAL A 759 -21.35 54.82 -6.22
CA VAL A 759 -20.29 53.79 -5.96
C VAL A 759 -19.37 53.67 -7.19
#